data_aaee381e1b9d5cb4ce94d66577ab53d1
#
_entry.id   aaee381e1b9d5cb4ce94d66577ab53d1
#
_cell.length_a   1.000
_cell.length_b   1.000
_cell.length_c   1.000
_cell.angle_alpha   90.00
_cell.angle_beta   90.00
_cell.angle_gamma   90.00
#
_symmetry.space_group_name_H-M   'P 1'
#
loop_
_entity.id
_entity.type
_entity.pdbx_description
1 polymer ?
#
loop_
_entity_poly.entity_id
_entity_poly.type
_entity_poly.pdbx_seq_one_letter_code
_entity_poly.pdbx_strand_id
1 'polypeptide(L)'
;MCGVSLLVSSSSAYTSLKKARDSFYEDYQFADIFAEFKKAPFSIHHKLKSMPGVKLVQARILIDGLIYVRGQEETAVGRFVTLPEESKESLNKLYLRQGRFPELGEEVEVNVHEAFARAHKLKIHDELTVIIQGRSQKVRIVGIAISPEFVYALNPSAPMPDNLHFGIFWVPRKQLEYLAKMKDEVNSITLQLDHTLQAGAVIKKIDVLLKVYGNRGAYERKHQLSNIFVEDEIRQQKTMGMFLPSIFLLVAAFLVNIVIARLISLQRPQIATLKALGYTDYEVSSHYLKIIFVMMLVGTIPGIFLGWTIGSLLMNTYKTFFFFSDLTFYLSPLAILIGLLAGMIPCVLGGLFNLKTIFQLTPAEAMRPPIPAQFQPTFIERFELEKYFAIRSRMIYRNLLLRPGRLVALILGLSSSIAVIIIAASWQDMLDFVISNQFNRQQRHDVSVSFQNPLSESVMRELLRLNGVLLVEGYRNVPIRIRYKQYKREIPLMGRKNLNRLLKLIDKKLNQVTIPETGVLLTRFFDKQWGIKTGDRVVIEFLEGEFKEVELKVVGFIDDFMGLGAYMNDITLQNVLGEEPSYNVVNLKVDPVKLSEIYTKLKTFPLISSVIIKKELLRGFQETIGCMIKVFSSVMIFFALVISVGIIYNSIRVTFSERAWEMSSLMVLGFHRWSVFNLLAPEVMIQVFLAFIPGCLLGWLLVFLSVKLVHPETLDLPVIIYRSTFALSILFVLVVLAFSLMNIFRMISRLKLADALKIRE
;
A
#
# COMPACT_ATOMS: atom_id res chain seq x y z
N MET A 1 9.30 -19.72 10.13
CA MET A 1 7.94 -19.81 9.55
C MET A 1 7.40 -18.46 9.10
N CYS A 2 7.06 -17.50 10.01
CA CYS A 2 6.44 -16.21 9.63
C CYS A 2 7.24 -15.39 8.60
N GLY A 3 8.57 -15.24 8.79
CA GLY A 3 9.41 -14.50 7.84
C GLY A 3 9.48 -15.16 6.46
N VAL A 4 9.55 -16.49 6.42
CA VAL A 4 9.53 -17.26 5.17
C VAL A 4 8.19 -17.15 4.48
N SER A 5 7.07 -17.24 5.22
CA SER A 5 5.73 -17.15 4.63
C SER A 5 5.47 -15.79 4.00
N LEU A 6 5.88 -14.70 4.66
CA LEU A 6 5.77 -13.34 4.09
C LEU A 6 6.67 -13.16 2.86
N LEU A 7 7.91 -13.66 2.91
CA LEU A 7 8.82 -13.57 1.78
C LEU A 7 8.29 -14.33 0.55
N VAL A 8 7.83 -15.57 0.75
CA VAL A 8 7.30 -16.41 -0.31
C VAL A 8 6.00 -15.84 -0.87
N SER A 9 5.08 -15.37 -0.02
CA SER A 9 3.83 -14.76 -0.47
C SER A 9 4.06 -13.49 -1.28
N SER A 10 4.86 -12.54 -0.76
CA SER A 10 5.13 -11.28 -1.45
C SER A 10 5.96 -11.45 -2.72
N SER A 11 7.00 -12.30 -2.70
CA SER A 11 7.82 -12.56 -3.88
C SER A 11 7.02 -13.26 -4.99
N SER A 12 6.17 -14.22 -4.62
CA SER A 12 5.28 -14.89 -5.58
C SER A 12 4.17 -13.96 -6.07
N ALA A 13 3.60 -13.10 -5.21
CA ALA A 13 2.62 -12.09 -5.61
C ALA A 13 3.23 -11.09 -6.59
N TYR A 14 4.43 -10.57 -6.31
CA TYR A 14 5.18 -9.72 -7.24
C TYR A 14 5.36 -10.39 -8.60
N THR A 15 5.82 -11.65 -8.61
CA THR A 15 6.04 -12.40 -9.86
C THR A 15 4.74 -12.65 -10.61
N SER A 16 3.65 -12.98 -9.90
CA SER A 16 2.33 -13.22 -10.48
C SER A 16 1.74 -11.95 -11.10
N LEU A 17 1.77 -10.82 -10.38
CA LEU A 17 1.30 -9.54 -10.89
C LEU A 17 2.10 -9.07 -12.10
N LYS A 18 3.44 -9.17 -12.02
CA LYS A 18 4.31 -8.81 -13.13
C LYS A 18 4.05 -9.66 -14.35
N LYS A 19 3.94 -10.98 -14.19
CA LYS A 19 3.65 -11.90 -15.29
C LYS A 19 2.27 -11.64 -15.90
N ALA A 20 1.25 -11.43 -15.08
CA ALA A 20 -0.10 -11.11 -15.54
C ALA A 20 -0.13 -9.81 -16.34
N ARG A 21 0.57 -8.76 -15.86
CA ARG A 21 0.71 -7.49 -16.57
C ARG A 21 1.44 -7.68 -17.91
N ASP A 22 2.62 -8.29 -17.88
CA ASP A 22 3.48 -8.41 -19.06
C ASP A 22 2.78 -9.22 -20.16
N SER A 23 2.20 -10.39 -19.82
CA SER A 23 1.43 -11.21 -20.76
C SER A 23 0.21 -10.46 -21.30
N PHE A 24 -0.58 -9.80 -20.42
CA PHE A 24 -1.77 -9.08 -20.86
C PHE A 24 -1.44 -7.90 -21.77
N TYR A 25 -0.35 -7.17 -21.49
CA TYR A 25 0.08 -6.03 -22.29
C TYR A 25 0.65 -6.46 -23.66
N GLU A 26 1.34 -7.59 -23.71
CA GLU A 26 1.90 -8.15 -24.94
C GLU A 26 0.82 -8.79 -25.82
N ASP A 27 0.02 -9.70 -25.25
CA ASP A 27 -0.99 -10.47 -25.98
C ASP A 27 -2.10 -9.57 -26.55
N TYR A 28 -2.47 -8.51 -25.81
CA TYR A 28 -3.53 -7.57 -26.19
C TYR A 28 -2.99 -6.25 -26.73
N GLN A 29 -1.72 -6.19 -27.07
CA GLN A 29 -1.05 -5.09 -27.77
C GLN A 29 -1.32 -3.72 -27.13
N PHE A 30 -0.95 -3.56 -25.85
CA PHE A 30 -1.11 -2.29 -25.16
C PHE A 30 -0.25 -1.21 -25.82
N ALA A 31 -0.87 -0.09 -26.19
CA ALA A 31 -0.22 1.01 -26.86
C ALA A 31 0.91 1.64 -26.06
N ASP A 32 1.90 2.23 -26.76
CA ASP A 32 3.07 2.90 -26.15
C ASP A 32 2.85 4.40 -25.92
N ILE A 33 2.05 5.05 -26.82
CA ILE A 33 1.73 6.48 -26.75
C ILE A 33 0.21 6.66 -26.84
N PHE A 34 -0.29 7.61 -26.09
CA PHE A 34 -1.68 8.06 -26.05
C PHE A 34 -1.74 9.56 -26.31
N ALA A 35 -2.73 10.01 -27.08
CA ALA A 35 -3.03 11.43 -27.23
C ALA A 35 -4.53 11.65 -27.36
N GLU A 36 -5.02 12.68 -26.67
CA GLU A 36 -6.41 13.15 -26.71
C GLU A 36 -6.45 14.57 -27.24
N PHE A 37 -7.44 14.87 -28.06
CA PHE A 37 -7.62 16.18 -28.69
C PHE A 37 -9.11 16.48 -28.88
N LYS A 38 -9.46 17.71 -29.24
CA LYS A 38 -10.87 18.09 -29.36
C LYS A 38 -11.57 17.32 -30.47
N LYS A 39 -11.08 17.48 -31.72
CA LYS A 39 -11.59 16.81 -32.93
C LYS A 39 -10.57 16.88 -34.04
N ALA A 40 -10.34 15.80 -34.77
CA ALA A 40 -9.56 15.75 -36.01
C ALA A 40 -10.26 14.84 -37.02
N PRO A 41 -10.07 15.07 -38.33
CA PRO A 41 -10.58 14.18 -39.36
C PRO A 41 -9.88 12.82 -39.26
N PHE A 42 -10.58 11.76 -39.58
CA PHE A 42 -10.01 10.39 -39.52
C PHE A 42 -8.75 10.21 -40.37
N SER A 43 -8.58 11.03 -41.43
CA SER A 43 -7.38 11.03 -42.27
C SER A 43 -6.08 11.29 -41.51
N ILE A 44 -6.15 11.81 -40.26
CA ILE A 44 -4.99 11.96 -39.39
C ILE A 44 -4.27 10.63 -39.11
N HIS A 45 -5.02 9.51 -39.12
CA HIS A 45 -4.49 8.16 -39.00
C HIS A 45 -3.38 7.87 -40.01
N HIS A 46 -3.60 8.22 -41.31
CA HIS A 46 -2.62 7.99 -42.37
C HIS A 46 -1.35 8.84 -42.19
N LYS A 47 -1.53 10.09 -41.76
CA LYS A 47 -0.38 10.99 -41.49
C LYS A 47 0.48 10.49 -40.34
N LEU A 48 -0.13 9.94 -39.31
CA LEU A 48 0.58 9.37 -38.15
C LEU A 48 1.25 8.03 -38.49
N LYS A 49 0.58 7.18 -39.29
CA LYS A 49 1.14 5.88 -39.73
C LYS A 49 2.38 6.04 -40.59
N SER A 50 2.48 7.14 -41.35
CA SER A 50 3.64 7.46 -42.18
C SER A 50 4.81 8.10 -41.42
N MET A 51 4.66 8.38 -40.11
CA MET A 51 5.75 8.96 -39.32
C MET A 51 6.85 7.93 -39.04
N PRO A 52 8.13 8.30 -39.18
CA PRO A 52 9.24 7.42 -38.82
C PRO A 52 9.19 7.04 -37.33
N GLY A 53 9.27 5.74 -37.05
CA GLY A 53 9.24 5.16 -35.68
C GLY A 53 7.87 4.83 -35.18
N VAL A 54 6.82 5.00 -35.97
CA VAL A 54 5.47 4.55 -35.64
C VAL A 54 5.21 3.23 -36.37
N LYS A 55 4.91 2.18 -35.62
CA LYS A 55 4.60 0.85 -36.12
C LYS A 55 3.12 0.68 -36.41
N LEU A 56 2.28 1.00 -35.41
CA LEU A 56 0.83 0.90 -35.52
C LEU A 56 0.18 2.19 -35.00
N VAL A 57 -0.96 2.55 -35.54
CA VAL A 57 -1.79 3.68 -35.11
C VAL A 57 -3.22 3.23 -35.06
N GLN A 58 -3.93 3.60 -34.01
CA GLN A 58 -5.37 3.43 -33.90
C GLN A 58 -6.03 4.77 -33.56
N ALA A 59 -6.83 5.26 -34.48
CA ALA A 59 -7.66 6.45 -34.29
C ALA A 59 -9.04 6.03 -33.80
N ARG A 60 -9.54 6.71 -32.77
CA ARG A 60 -10.76 6.29 -32.05
C ARG A 60 -11.54 7.50 -31.53
N ILE A 61 -12.77 7.25 -31.17
CA ILE A 61 -13.62 8.18 -30.44
C ILE A 61 -13.66 7.74 -28.97
N LEU A 62 -13.43 8.68 -28.06
CA LEU A 62 -13.52 8.51 -26.63
C LEU A 62 -14.42 9.62 -26.08
N ILE A 63 -15.57 9.27 -25.50
CA ILE A 63 -16.54 10.23 -25.01
C ILE A 63 -17.21 9.74 -23.74
N ASP A 64 -17.43 10.66 -22.81
CA ASP A 64 -18.15 10.38 -21.59
C ASP A 64 -19.65 10.70 -21.77
N GLY A 65 -20.51 9.87 -21.19
CA GLY A 65 -21.97 10.02 -21.19
C GLY A 65 -22.58 9.54 -19.89
N LEU A 66 -23.87 9.80 -19.69
CA LEU A 66 -24.59 9.33 -18.52
C LEU A 66 -25.27 7.98 -18.81
N ILE A 67 -25.31 7.12 -17.81
CA ILE A 67 -25.91 5.79 -17.87
C ILE A 67 -26.98 5.66 -16.81
N TYR A 68 -28.16 5.24 -17.24
CA TYR A 68 -29.25 4.85 -16.35
C TYR A 68 -29.29 3.33 -16.25
N VAL A 69 -29.05 2.81 -15.05
CA VAL A 69 -29.19 1.39 -14.76
C VAL A 69 -30.57 1.14 -14.16
N ARG A 70 -31.32 0.21 -14.73
CA ARG A 70 -32.70 -0.08 -14.28
C ARG A 70 -32.70 -0.53 -12.81
N GLY A 71 -33.54 0.11 -12.00
CA GLY A 71 -33.67 -0.21 -10.57
C GLY A 71 -32.67 0.52 -9.67
N GLN A 72 -31.88 1.45 -10.20
CA GLN A 72 -31.04 2.34 -9.40
C GLN A 72 -31.55 3.78 -9.50
N GLU A 73 -31.55 4.46 -8.37
CA GLU A 73 -31.92 5.90 -8.30
C GLU A 73 -30.77 6.78 -8.85
N GLU A 74 -29.53 6.28 -8.78
CA GLU A 74 -28.34 7.01 -9.17
C GLU A 74 -27.87 6.63 -10.59
N THR A 75 -27.51 7.64 -11.40
CA THR A 75 -26.95 7.43 -12.73
C THR A 75 -25.43 7.29 -12.62
N ALA A 76 -24.85 6.46 -13.47
CA ALA A 76 -23.41 6.32 -13.60
C ALA A 76 -22.86 7.17 -14.76
N VAL A 77 -21.57 7.44 -14.75
CA VAL A 77 -20.84 8.00 -15.90
C VAL A 77 -20.28 6.84 -16.72
N GLY A 78 -20.56 6.81 -17.99
CA GLY A 78 -20.02 5.84 -18.93
C GLY A 78 -18.97 6.46 -19.83
N ARG A 79 -17.80 5.86 -19.89
CA ARG A 79 -16.79 6.16 -20.89
C ARG A 79 -16.98 5.26 -22.09
N PHE A 80 -17.40 5.83 -23.22
CA PHE A 80 -17.63 5.11 -24.45
C PHE A 80 -16.38 5.22 -25.34
N VAL A 81 -15.87 4.08 -25.73
CA VAL A 81 -14.65 3.94 -26.54
C VAL A 81 -14.99 3.18 -27.81
N THR A 82 -14.43 3.60 -28.93
CA THR A 82 -14.54 2.84 -30.17
C THR A 82 -14.00 1.43 -29.99
N LEU A 83 -14.79 0.43 -30.37
CA LEU A 83 -14.37 -0.96 -30.39
C LEU A 83 -13.10 -1.11 -31.27
N PRO A 84 -12.02 -1.74 -30.77
CA PRO A 84 -10.88 -2.08 -31.58
C PRO A 84 -11.29 -3.01 -32.74
N GLU A 85 -10.76 -2.79 -33.93
CA GLU A 85 -11.01 -3.68 -35.07
C GLU A 85 -10.38 -5.05 -34.80
N GLU A 86 -11.03 -6.13 -35.26
CA GLU A 86 -10.51 -7.50 -35.12
C GLU A 86 -9.38 -7.79 -36.13
N SER A 87 -8.39 -6.93 -36.21
CA SER A 87 -7.24 -7.09 -37.09
C SER A 87 -5.97 -7.37 -36.26
N LYS A 88 -4.98 -8.00 -36.91
CA LYS A 88 -3.65 -8.16 -36.29
C LYS A 88 -2.99 -6.82 -35.98
N GLU A 89 -3.38 -5.76 -36.68
CA GLU A 89 -2.86 -4.40 -36.53
C GLU A 89 -3.61 -3.55 -35.50
N SER A 90 -4.56 -4.12 -34.74
CA SER A 90 -5.32 -3.37 -33.75
C SER A 90 -4.58 -3.30 -32.41
N LEU A 91 -4.62 -2.11 -31.77
CA LEU A 91 -4.05 -1.84 -30.44
C LEU A 91 -5.12 -1.95 -29.34
N ASN A 92 -4.70 -2.15 -28.09
CA ASN A 92 -5.58 -2.24 -26.91
C ASN A 92 -6.74 -3.21 -27.10
N LYS A 93 -6.44 -4.40 -27.64
CA LYS A 93 -7.44 -5.44 -27.93
C LYS A 93 -8.23 -5.81 -26.66
N LEU A 94 -9.45 -6.22 -26.84
CA LEU A 94 -10.31 -6.66 -25.75
C LEU A 94 -10.15 -8.15 -25.48
N TYR A 95 -10.07 -8.49 -24.20
CA TYR A 95 -10.30 -9.86 -23.74
C TYR A 95 -11.77 -10.04 -23.37
N LEU A 96 -12.46 -10.89 -24.08
CA LEU A 96 -13.87 -11.19 -23.85
C LEU A 96 -14.02 -12.21 -22.72
N ARG A 97 -14.67 -11.82 -21.63
CA ARG A 97 -15.00 -12.74 -20.52
C ARG A 97 -16.23 -13.58 -20.80
N GLN A 98 -17.25 -12.93 -21.36
CA GLN A 98 -18.55 -13.56 -21.66
C GLN A 98 -19.18 -12.89 -22.87
N GLY A 99 -19.99 -13.63 -23.63
CA GLY A 99 -20.74 -13.09 -24.74
C GLY A 99 -19.95 -13.03 -26.06
N ARG A 100 -20.24 -12.03 -26.88
CA ARG A 100 -19.62 -11.78 -28.19
C ARG A 100 -19.26 -10.31 -28.38
N PHE A 101 -18.55 -10.01 -29.43
CA PHE A 101 -18.34 -8.62 -29.84
C PHE A 101 -19.60 -8.00 -30.43
N PRO A 102 -19.80 -6.67 -30.26
CA PRO A 102 -20.91 -5.94 -30.82
C PRO A 102 -20.83 -5.93 -32.37
N GLU A 103 -21.98 -6.10 -33.00
CA GLU A 103 -22.14 -6.04 -34.44
C GLU A 103 -22.84 -4.74 -34.86
N LEU A 104 -22.66 -4.37 -36.13
CA LEU A 104 -23.38 -3.24 -36.73
C LEU A 104 -24.81 -3.68 -37.05
N GLY A 105 -25.80 -3.07 -36.39
CA GLY A 105 -27.23 -3.34 -36.58
C GLY A 105 -28.09 -2.11 -36.28
N GLU A 106 -29.40 -2.28 -36.31
CA GLU A 106 -30.34 -1.22 -35.95
C GLU A 106 -30.29 -0.89 -34.43
N GLU A 107 -30.06 -1.92 -33.60
CA GLU A 107 -29.84 -1.74 -32.17
C GLU A 107 -28.37 -1.41 -31.89
N VAL A 108 -28.15 -0.56 -30.91
CA VAL A 108 -26.78 -0.22 -30.45
C VAL A 108 -26.32 -1.30 -29.49
N GLU A 109 -25.43 -2.14 -29.95
CA GLU A 109 -24.80 -3.17 -29.13
C GLU A 109 -23.50 -2.65 -28.50
N VAL A 110 -23.24 -3.07 -27.24
CA VAL A 110 -22.06 -2.65 -26.50
C VAL A 110 -21.41 -3.81 -25.73
N ASN A 111 -20.09 -3.76 -25.59
CA ASN A 111 -19.39 -4.52 -24.57
C ASN A 111 -19.16 -3.62 -23.35
N VAL A 112 -19.40 -4.18 -22.18
CA VAL A 112 -19.22 -3.48 -20.90
C VAL A 112 -18.00 -4.01 -20.15
N HIS A 113 -17.29 -3.13 -19.46
CA HIS A 113 -16.17 -3.52 -18.63
C HIS A 113 -16.63 -4.37 -17.43
N GLU A 114 -15.87 -5.43 -17.13
CA GLU A 114 -16.17 -6.40 -16.07
C GLU A 114 -16.40 -5.76 -14.71
N ALA A 115 -15.67 -4.68 -14.36
CA ALA A 115 -15.83 -3.98 -13.08
C ALA A 115 -17.26 -3.44 -12.89
N PHE A 116 -17.77 -2.72 -13.90
CA PHE A 116 -19.12 -2.14 -13.90
C PHE A 116 -20.20 -3.22 -13.97
N ALA A 117 -20.00 -4.23 -14.82
CA ALA A 117 -20.92 -5.34 -14.92
C ALA A 117 -21.10 -6.10 -13.59
N ARG A 118 -20.01 -6.36 -12.87
CA ARG A 118 -20.04 -6.99 -11.53
C ARG A 118 -20.74 -6.13 -10.49
N ALA A 119 -20.41 -4.81 -10.46
CA ALA A 119 -20.98 -3.88 -9.49
C ALA A 119 -22.50 -3.77 -9.59
N HIS A 120 -23.03 -3.77 -10.82
CA HIS A 120 -24.45 -3.68 -11.11
C HIS A 120 -25.12 -5.02 -11.35
N LYS A 121 -24.40 -6.16 -11.28
CA LYS A 121 -24.88 -7.51 -11.55
C LYS A 121 -25.53 -7.63 -12.95
N LEU A 122 -24.97 -6.90 -13.93
CA LEU A 122 -25.45 -6.90 -15.30
C LEU A 122 -25.18 -8.24 -15.99
N LYS A 123 -26.10 -8.64 -16.86
CA LYS A 123 -26.03 -9.85 -17.66
C LYS A 123 -26.01 -9.51 -19.14
N ILE A 124 -25.61 -10.49 -19.96
CA ILE A 124 -25.74 -10.39 -21.41
C ILE A 124 -27.23 -10.26 -21.75
N HIS A 125 -27.54 -9.40 -22.71
CA HIS A 125 -28.86 -8.95 -23.18
C HIS A 125 -29.58 -7.95 -22.29
N ASP A 126 -28.97 -7.52 -21.16
CA ASP A 126 -29.56 -6.39 -20.41
C ASP A 126 -29.49 -5.11 -21.24
N GLU A 127 -30.53 -4.28 -21.09
CA GLU A 127 -30.63 -2.97 -21.74
C GLU A 127 -30.31 -1.87 -20.75
N LEU A 128 -29.51 -0.92 -21.20
CA LEU A 128 -29.20 0.31 -20.49
C LEU A 128 -29.67 1.51 -21.30
N THR A 129 -30.07 2.58 -20.61
CA THR A 129 -30.34 3.86 -21.27
C THR A 129 -29.11 4.76 -21.07
N VAL A 130 -28.52 5.23 -22.18
CA VAL A 130 -27.37 6.10 -22.16
C VAL A 130 -27.71 7.46 -22.74
N ILE A 131 -27.13 8.52 -22.20
CA ILE A 131 -27.26 9.87 -22.72
C ILE A 131 -25.87 10.37 -23.15
N ILE A 132 -25.67 10.52 -24.43
CA ILE A 132 -24.43 11.02 -25.03
C ILE A 132 -24.73 12.27 -25.83
N GLN A 133 -24.05 13.38 -25.57
CA GLN A 133 -24.27 14.66 -26.26
C GLN A 133 -25.75 15.13 -26.27
N GLY A 134 -26.49 14.85 -25.17
CA GLY A 134 -27.92 15.19 -25.04
C GLY A 134 -28.87 14.25 -25.79
N ARG A 135 -28.40 13.18 -26.42
CA ARG A 135 -29.20 12.14 -27.05
C ARG A 135 -29.38 10.96 -26.12
N SER A 136 -30.62 10.60 -25.85
CA SER A 136 -30.98 9.38 -25.12
C SER A 136 -31.05 8.20 -26.09
N GLN A 137 -30.32 7.12 -25.81
CA GLN A 137 -30.31 5.91 -26.61
C GLN A 137 -30.37 4.68 -25.71
N LYS A 138 -31.12 3.67 -26.12
CA LYS A 138 -31.03 2.34 -25.53
C LYS A 138 -29.84 1.59 -26.13
N VAL A 139 -29.07 0.96 -25.27
CA VAL A 139 -27.94 0.11 -25.67
C VAL A 139 -28.13 -1.29 -25.07
N ARG A 140 -27.82 -2.33 -25.85
CA ARG A 140 -27.89 -3.71 -25.41
C ARG A 140 -26.49 -4.25 -25.12
N ILE A 141 -26.31 -4.86 -23.95
CA ILE A 141 -25.06 -5.52 -23.57
C ILE A 141 -24.98 -6.87 -24.27
N VAL A 142 -23.99 -7.07 -25.12
CA VAL A 142 -23.75 -8.34 -25.84
C VAL A 142 -22.50 -9.06 -25.35
N GLY A 143 -21.65 -8.41 -24.58
CA GLY A 143 -20.47 -9.01 -24.00
C GLY A 143 -19.92 -8.24 -22.81
N ILE A 144 -19.19 -8.98 -21.97
CA ILE A 144 -18.42 -8.44 -20.85
C ILE A 144 -16.96 -8.62 -21.20
N ALA A 145 -16.20 -7.52 -21.22
CA ALA A 145 -14.82 -7.50 -21.67
C ALA A 145 -13.90 -6.69 -20.75
N ILE A 146 -12.60 -6.88 -20.93
CA ILE A 146 -11.55 -6.07 -20.29
C ILE A 146 -10.51 -5.65 -21.34
N SER A 147 -9.78 -4.59 -21.06
CA SER A 147 -8.72 -4.06 -21.94
C SER A 147 -7.46 -3.76 -21.13
N PRO A 148 -6.26 -3.89 -21.72
CA PRO A 148 -5.02 -3.51 -21.04
C PRO A 148 -4.96 -2.02 -20.67
N GLU A 149 -5.74 -1.18 -21.35
CA GLU A 149 -5.87 0.25 -21.03
C GLU A 149 -6.63 0.51 -19.72
N PHE A 150 -7.50 -0.40 -19.31
CA PHE A 150 -8.40 -0.22 -18.16
C PHE A 150 -8.29 -1.36 -17.14
N VAL A 151 -7.08 -1.89 -16.93
CA VAL A 151 -6.83 -2.91 -15.87
C VAL A 151 -7.30 -2.42 -14.52
N TYR A 152 -7.13 -1.14 -14.25
CA TYR A 152 -7.65 -0.43 -13.08
C TYR A 152 -8.64 0.63 -13.59
N ALA A 153 -9.93 0.36 -13.46
CA ALA A 153 -10.98 1.19 -14.03
C ALA A 153 -11.19 2.47 -13.23
N LEU A 154 -10.59 3.57 -13.68
CA LEU A 154 -10.64 4.88 -13.03
C LEU A 154 -11.39 5.91 -13.86
N ASN A 155 -12.21 6.70 -13.18
CA ASN A 155 -12.68 7.97 -13.74
C ASN A 155 -11.55 9.00 -13.63
N PRO A 156 -11.11 9.65 -14.72
CA PRO A 156 -10.04 10.66 -14.67
C PRO A 156 -10.31 11.83 -13.73
N SER A 157 -11.56 12.08 -13.41
CA SER A 157 -11.97 13.13 -12.48
C SER A 157 -12.00 12.67 -11.02
N ALA A 158 -11.82 11.37 -10.75
CA ALA A 158 -11.86 10.80 -9.41
C ALA A 158 -10.51 10.16 -9.05
N PRO A 159 -9.98 10.34 -7.83
CA PRO A 159 -8.70 9.78 -7.43
C PRO A 159 -8.74 8.27 -7.17
N MET A 160 -9.94 7.66 -7.14
CA MET A 160 -10.17 6.25 -6.80
C MET A 160 -11.20 5.60 -7.71
N PRO A 161 -11.13 4.26 -7.91
CA PRO A 161 -12.14 3.55 -8.69
C PRO A 161 -13.48 3.56 -7.96
N ASP A 162 -14.51 3.87 -8.71
CA ASP A 162 -15.88 3.79 -8.29
C ASP A 162 -16.69 3.02 -9.34
N ASN A 163 -16.69 1.71 -9.21
CA ASN A 163 -17.30 0.82 -10.17
C ASN A 163 -18.84 0.89 -10.18
N LEU A 164 -19.45 1.53 -9.18
CA LEU A 164 -20.89 1.79 -9.15
C LEU A 164 -21.26 3.00 -10.00
N HIS A 165 -20.40 4.04 -10.01
CA HIS A 165 -20.72 5.29 -10.68
C HIS A 165 -19.88 5.56 -11.93
N PHE A 166 -18.94 4.64 -12.28
CA PHE A 166 -18.14 4.74 -13.48
C PHE A 166 -18.05 3.42 -14.22
N GLY A 167 -18.42 3.42 -15.51
CA GLY A 167 -18.34 2.27 -16.40
C GLY A 167 -17.60 2.58 -17.71
N ILE A 168 -17.01 1.56 -18.32
CA ILE A 168 -16.35 1.65 -19.62
C ILE A 168 -17.09 0.77 -20.60
N PHE A 169 -17.38 1.31 -21.78
CA PHE A 169 -18.19 0.68 -22.82
C PHE A 169 -17.50 0.75 -24.17
N TRP A 170 -17.45 -0.35 -24.86
CA TRP A 170 -16.92 -0.41 -26.24
C TRP A 170 -18.07 -0.55 -27.22
N VAL A 171 -18.07 0.36 -28.21
CA VAL A 171 -19.16 0.51 -29.20
C VAL A 171 -18.55 0.47 -30.58
N PRO A 172 -19.20 -0.18 -31.57
CA PRO A 172 -18.78 -0.10 -32.97
C PRO A 172 -18.63 1.34 -33.46
N ARG A 173 -17.59 1.60 -34.21
CA ARG A 173 -17.19 2.96 -34.61
C ARG A 173 -18.35 3.76 -35.23
N LYS A 174 -19.04 3.21 -36.23
CA LYS A 174 -20.12 3.93 -36.94
C LYS A 174 -21.28 4.33 -36.03
N GLN A 175 -21.62 3.47 -35.06
CA GLN A 175 -22.67 3.77 -34.07
C GLN A 175 -22.20 4.86 -33.10
N LEU A 176 -20.94 4.80 -32.64
CA LEU A 176 -20.38 5.83 -31.76
C LEU A 176 -20.21 7.17 -32.47
N GLU A 177 -19.80 7.21 -33.76
CA GLU A 177 -19.78 8.42 -34.59
C GLU A 177 -21.14 9.13 -34.63
N TYR A 178 -22.23 8.35 -34.77
CA TYR A 178 -23.59 8.89 -34.74
C TYR A 178 -23.96 9.44 -33.36
N LEU A 179 -23.70 8.71 -32.30
CA LEU A 179 -24.01 9.13 -30.92
C LEU A 179 -23.20 10.35 -30.49
N ALA A 180 -21.92 10.39 -30.84
CA ALA A 180 -21.00 11.47 -30.50
C ALA A 180 -21.11 12.71 -31.42
N LYS A 181 -21.92 12.66 -32.48
CA LYS A 181 -21.95 13.69 -33.54
C LYS A 181 -20.57 13.97 -34.16
N MET A 182 -19.81 12.92 -34.42
CA MET A 182 -18.43 12.97 -34.91
C MET A 182 -18.26 12.10 -36.15
N LYS A 183 -18.99 12.46 -37.23
CA LYS A 183 -18.93 11.71 -38.49
C LYS A 183 -17.56 11.88 -39.13
N ASP A 184 -16.86 10.78 -39.41
CA ASP A 184 -15.50 10.73 -39.93
C ASP A 184 -14.48 11.57 -39.15
N GLU A 185 -14.77 11.83 -37.88
CA GLU A 185 -13.90 12.53 -36.95
C GLU A 185 -13.48 11.57 -35.80
N VAL A 186 -12.35 11.92 -35.19
CA VAL A 186 -11.79 11.22 -34.01
C VAL A 186 -11.28 12.24 -32.99
N ASN A 187 -11.15 11.85 -31.74
CA ASN A 187 -10.64 12.71 -30.68
C ASN A 187 -9.59 12.02 -29.80
N SER A 188 -9.22 10.79 -30.11
CA SER A 188 -8.18 10.04 -29.42
C SER A 188 -7.39 9.19 -30.38
N ILE A 189 -6.09 9.08 -30.16
CA ILE A 189 -5.21 8.16 -30.87
C ILE A 189 -4.35 7.39 -29.90
N THR A 190 -4.06 6.16 -30.28
CA THR A 190 -3.08 5.31 -29.61
C THR A 190 -2.08 4.81 -30.63
N LEU A 191 -0.80 4.72 -30.24
CA LEU A 191 0.28 4.34 -31.12
C LEU A 191 1.16 3.27 -30.47
N GLN A 192 1.68 2.39 -31.32
CA GLN A 192 2.78 1.50 -31.00
C GLN A 192 4.03 1.97 -31.72
N LEU A 193 5.14 2.03 -31.01
CA LEU A 193 6.41 2.46 -31.56
C LEU A 193 7.22 1.28 -32.10
N ASP A 194 8.08 1.58 -33.05
CA ASP A 194 9.21 0.71 -33.34
C ASP A 194 10.28 0.92 -32.27
N HIS A 195 10.81 -0.16 -31.69
CA HIS A 195 11.77 -0.13 -30.58
C HIS A 195 13.09 0.59 -30.88
N THR A 196 13.29 1.08 -32.12
CA THR A 196 14.49 1.75 -32.55
C THR A 196 14.57 3.24 -32.18
N LEU A 197 13.45 3.88 -31.79
CA LEU A 197 13.39 5.32 -31.52
C LEU A 197 12.95 5.66 -30.12
N GLN A 198 13.46 6.78 -29.59
CA GLN A 198 13.05 7.32 -28.29
C GLN A 198 11.63 7.91 -28.36
N ALA A 199 10.72 7.46 -27.51
CA ALA A 199 9.34 7.93 -27.45
C ALA A 199 9.20 9.46 -27.38
N GLY A 200 10.08 10.14 -26.68
CA GLY A 200 10.06 11.60 -26.53
C GLY A 200 10.20 12.39 -27.82
N ALA A 201 10.95 11.87 -28.83
CA ALA A 201 11.09 12.51 -30.13
C ALA A 201 9.80 12.38 -30.97
N VAL A 202 9.15 11.20 -30.87
CA VAL A 202 7.89 10.95 -31.58
C VAL A 202 6.76 11.77 -30.96
N ILE A 203 6.69 11.86 -29.63
CA ILE A 203 5.69 12.68 -28.90
C ILE A 203 5.76 14.14 -29.34
N LYS A 204 6.95 14.75 -29.46
CA LYS A 204 7.09 16.14 -29.92
C LYS A 204 6.50 16.34 -31.32
N LYS A 205 6.73 15.39 -32.23
CA LYS A 205 6.18 15.44 -33.59
C LYS A 205 4.66 15.30 -33.59
N ILE A 206 4.13 14.41 -32.79
CA ILE A 206 2.69 14.23 -32.61
C ILE A 206 2.05 15.49 -32.02
N ASP A 207 2.66 16.09 -31.00
CA ASP A 207 2.16 17.31 -30.37
C ASP A 207 2.09 18.47 -31.36
N VAL A 208 3.11 18.63 -32.20
CA VAL A 208 3.12 19.65 -33.28
C VAL A 208 2.02 19.38 -34.31
N LEU A 209 1.87 18.13 -34.76
CA LEU A 209 0.85 17.76 -35.75
C LEU A 209 -0.57 17.96 -35.23
N LEU A 210 -0.80 17.59 -33.97
CA LEU A 210 -2.13 17.65 -33.34
C LEU A 210 -2.47 19.01 -32.73
N LYS A 211 -1.53 19.97 -32.71
CA LYS A 211 -1.74 21.30 -32.11
C LYS A 211 -2.96 22.01 -32.72
N VAL A 212 -3.14 21.92 -34.03
CA VAL A 212 -4.26 22.54 -34.78
C VAL A 212 -5.61 21.93 -34.35
N TYR A 213 -5.61 20.68 -33.86
CA TYR A 213 -6.82 19.95 -33.45
C TYR A 213 -7.13 20.06 -31.97
N GLY A 214 -6.43 20.92 -31.23
CA GLY A 214 -6.66 21.11 -29.79
C GLY A 214 -6.16 19.93 -28.98
N ASN A 215 -4.93 19.46 -29.26
CA ASN A 215 -4.25 18.38 -28.55
C ASN A 215 -4.09 18.72 -27.06
N ARG A 216 -4.37 17.76 -26.17
CA ARG A 216 -4.11 17.87 -24.72
C ARG A 216 -2.70 17.42 -24.32
N GLY A 217 -1.87 17.09 -25.31
CA GLY A 217 -0.52 16.56 -25.14
C GLY A 217 -0.49 15.04 -25.25
N ALA A 218 0.49 14.54 -26.02
CA ALA A 218 0.74 13.11 -26.10
C ALA A 218 1.60 12.65 -24.93
N TYR A 219 1.34 11.46 -24.41
CA TYR A 219 2.06 10.89 -23.27
C TYR A 219 2.37 9.40 -23.45
N GLU A 220 3.41 8.95 -22.80
CA GLU A 220 3.84 7.55 -22.84
C GLU A 220 2.96 6.66 -21.95
N ARG A 221 2.94 5.35 -22.24
CA ARG A 221 2.29 4.30 -21.44
C ARG A 221 2.55 4.42 -19.94
N LYS A 222 3.79 4.75 -19.55
CA LYS A 222 4.16 4.90 -18.12
C LYS A 222 3.38 6.01 -17.40
N HIS A 223 2.79 6.96 -18.15
CA HIS A 223 1.95 8.04 -17.62
C HIS A 223 0.46 7.79 -17.80
N GLN A 224 0.07 6.65 -18.40
CA GLN A 224 -1.33 6.26 -18.51
C GLN A 224 -1.84 5.89 -17.11
N LEU A 225 -3.00 6.43 -16.74
CA LEU A 225 -3.51 6.41 -15.36
C LEU A 225 -3.62 5.00 -14.76
N SER A 226 -4.26 4.07 -15.48
CA SER A 226 -4.37 2.68 -15.03
C SER A 226 -3.00 2.02 -14.86
N ASN A 227 -2.07 2.27 -15.79
CA ASN A 227 -0.73 1.71 -15.71
C ASN A 227 0.08 2.25 -14.53
N ILE A 228 -0.08 3.53 -14.16
CA ILE A 228 0.59 4.10 -12.96
C ILE A 228 0.21 3.29 -11.71
N PHE A 229 -1.08 3.01 -11.52
CA PHE A 229 -1.54 2.23 -10.36
C PHE A 229 -1.00 0.80 -10.36
N VAL A 230 -0.98 0.14 -11.51
CA VAL A 230 -0.42 -1.21 -11.67
C VAL A 230 1.07 -1.23 -11.36
N GLU A 231 1.83 -0.28 -11.90
CA GLU A 231 3.28 -0.18 -11.67
C GLU A 231 3.62 0.15 -10.22
N ASP A 232 2.88 1.07 -9.61
CA ASP A 232 3.05 1.43 -8.19
C ASP A 232 2.80 0.22 -7.30
N GLU A 233 1.75 -0.56 -7.56
CA GLU A 233 1.44 -1.77 -6.80
C GLU A 233 2.56 -2.83 -6.95
N ILE A 234 3.03 -3.09 -8.17
CA ILE A 234 4.14 -4.02 -8.43
C ILE A 234 5.41 -3.55 -7.70
N ARG A 235 5.72 -2.26 -7.72
CA ARG A 235 6.88 -1.67 -7.03
C ARG A 235 6.74 -1.80 -5.52
N GLN A 236 5.55 -1.53 -4.99
CA GLN A 236 5.25 -1.67 -3.56
C GLN A 236 5.41 -3.11 -3.10
N GLN A 237 4.88 -4.10 -3.86
CA GLN A 237 5.05 -5.52 -3.56
C GLN A 237 6.52 -5.93 -3.54
N LYS A 238 7.32 -5.45 -4.49
CA LYS A 238 8.76 -5.72 -4.52
C LYS A 238 9.47 -5.17 -3.27
N THR A 239 9.18 -3.93 -2.90
CA THR A 239 9.85 -3.23 -1.79
C THR A 239 9.43 -3.81 -0.44
N MET A 240 8.12 -3.94 -0.20
CA MET A 240 7.58 -4.49 1.04
C MET A 240 7.88 -5.97 1.20
N GLY A 241 7.89 -6.71 0.10
CA GLY A 241 8.23 -8.13 0.08
C GLY A 241 9.66 -8.45 0.48
N MET A 242 10.56 -7.48 0.49
CA MET A 242 11.92 -7.62 1.04
C MET A 242 12.03 -7.05 2.45
N PHE A 243 11.46 -5.87 2.69
CA PHE A 243 11.63 -5.14 3.94
C PHE A 243 11.02 -5.86 5.15
N LEU A 244 9.74 -6.20 5.08
CA LEU A 244 9.04 -6.81 6.20
C LEU A 244 9.56 -8.22 6.57
N PRO A 245 9.73 -9.15 5.62
CA PRO A 245 10.29 -10.47 5.95
C PRO A 245 11.68 -10.39 6.58
N SER A 246 12.51 -9.42 6.20
CA SER A 246 13.85 -9.24 6.77
C SER A 246 13.83 -8.99 8.27
N ILE A 247 12.84 -8.23 8.75
CA ILE A 247 12.65 -7.99 10.19
C ILE A 247 12.33 -9.31 10.91
N PHE A 248 11.38 -10.09 10.37
CA PHE A 248 11.00 -11.38 10.95
C PHE A 248 12.13 -12.39 10.94
N LEU A 249 12.92 -12.42 9.87
CA LEU A 249 14.08 -13.31 9.74
C LEU A 249 15.20 -12.94 10.71
N LEU A 250 15.43 -11.65 10.93
CA LEU A 250 16.39 -11.16 11.92
C LEU A 250 15.99 -11.57 13.35
N VAL A 251 14.71 -11.43 13.69
CA VAL A 251 14.17 -11.91 14.98
C VAL A 251 14.28 -13.42 15.10
N ALA A 252 14.04 -14.17 14.03
CA ALA A 252 14.19 -15.62 14.01
C ALA A 252 15.64 -16.05 14.22
N ALA A 253 16.61 -15.39 13.54
CA ALA A 253 18.05 -15.64 13.75
C ALA A 253 18.46 -15.45 15.20
N PHE A 254 17.96 -14.37 15.80
CA PHE A 254 18.20 -14.05 17.20
C PHE A 254 17.61 -15.11 18.14
N LEU A 255 16.38 -15.58 17.92
CA LEU A 255 15.76 -16.64 18.70
C LEU A 255 16.51 -17.97 18.58
N VAL A 256 16.90 -18.35 17.37
CA VAL A 256 17.69 -19.57 17.13
C VAL A 256 19.02 -19.51 17.88
N ASN A 257 19.69 -18.35 17.82
CA ASN A 257 20.93 -18.13 18.58
C ASN A 257 20.75 -18.41 20.08
N ILE A 258 19.71 -17.85 20.70
CA ILE A 258 19.42 -18.06 22.13
C ILE A 258 19.14 -19.54 22.42
N VAL A 259 18.33 -20.20 21.58
CA VAL A 259 17.95 -21.61 21.80
C VAL A 259 19.15 -22.53 21.69
N ILE A 260 20.01 -22.33 20.67
CA ILE A 260 21.22 -23.16 20.46
C ILE A 260 22.27 -22.90 21.54
N ALA A 261 22.52 -21.64 21.91
CA ALA A 261 23.41 -21.29 23.02
C ALA A 261 23.05 -22.04 24.30
N ARG A 262 21.76 -22.08 24.56
CA ARG A 262 21.23 -22.78 25.72
C ARG A 262 21.36 -24.30 25.61
N LEU A 263 21.02 -24.89 24.45
CA LEU A 263 21.14 -26.34 24.23
C LEU A 263 22.56 -26.81 24.52
N ILE A 264 23.56 -26.09 23.97
CA ILE A 264 24.98 -26.35 24.20
C ILE A 264 25.34 -26.21 25.69
N SER A 265 24.86 -25.17 26.35
CA SER A 265 25.10 -24.93 27.79
C SER A 265 24.55 -26.05 28.67
N LEU A 266 23.33 -26.55 28.39
CA LEU A 266 22.73 -27.64 29.14
C LEU A 266 23.38 -29.00 28.91
N GLN A 267 23.93 -29.22 27.71
CA GLN A 267 24.58 -30.46 27.31
C GLN A 267 26.10 -30.40 27.47
N ARG A 268 26.64 -29.37 28.14
CA ARG A 268 28.08 -29.19 28.36
C ARG A 268 28.78 -30.44 28.93
N PRO A 269 28.25 -31.14 29.96
CA PRO A 269 28.88 -32.36 30.47
C PRO A 269 28.90 -33.49 29.43
N GLN A 270 27.81 -33.63 28.64
CA GLN A 270 27.73 -34.67 27.61
C GLN A 270 28.73 -34.39 26.47
N ILE A 271 28.88 -33.14 26.07
CA ILE A 271 29.88 -32.70 25.08
C ILE A 271 31.30 -33.02 25.58
N ALA A 272 31.59 -32.75 26.86
CA ALA A 272 32.87 -33.05 27.46
C ALA A 272 33.17 -34.54 27.49
N THR A 273 32.18 -35.37 27.84
CA THR A 273 32.32 -36.84 27.83
C THR A 273 32.60 -37.35 26.41
N LEU A 274 31.88 -36.88 25.40
CA LEU A 274 32.13 -37.27 24.01
C LEU A 274 33.56 -36.88 23.55
N LYS A 275 34.02 -35.67 23.87
CA LYS A 275 35.40 -35.24 23.58
C LYS A 275 36.43 -36.05 24.31
N ALA A 276 36.20 -36.42 25.57
CA ALA A 276 37.07 -37.29 26.35
C ALA A 276 37.16 -38.73 25.79
N LEU A 277 36.10 -39.21 25.14
CA LEU A 277 36.03 -40.48 24.41
C LEU A 277 36.66 -40.42 23.01
N GLY A 278 37.25 -39.28 22.60
CA GLY A 278 37.97 -39.12 21.34
C GLY A 278 37.18 -38.58 20.17
N TYR A 279 35.91 -38.17 20.35
CA TYR A 279 35.13 -37.48 19.29
C TYR A 279 35.77 -36.13 18.99
N THR A 280 35.91 -35.85 17.70
CA THR A 280 36.43 -34.56 17.21
C THR A 280 35.40 -33.43 17.38
N ASP A 281 35.92 -32.22 17.48
CA ASP A 281 35.04 -31.00 17.54
C ASP A 281 34.08 -30.93 16.35
N TYR A 282 34.52 -31.41 15.20
CA TYR A 282 33.70 -31.45 13.97
C TYR A 282 32.51 -32.41 14.10
N GLU A 283 32.74 -33.62 14.62
CA GLU A 283 31.69 -34.63 14.81
C GLU A 283 30.65 -34.16 15.82
N VAL A 284 31.08 -33.57 16.93
CA VAL A 284 30.17 -32.99 17.93
C VAL A 284 29.39 -31.81 17.33
N SER A 285 30.08 -30.89 16.62
CA SER A 285 29.43 -29.74 16.00
C SER A 285 28.45 -30.16 14.91
N SER A 286 28.75 -31.21 14.12
CA SER A 286 27.86 -31.73 13.08
C SER A 286 26.49 -32.20 13.64
N HIS A 287 26.48 -32.75 14.85
CA HIS A 287 25.25 -33.12 15.54
C HIS A 287 24.36 -31.92 15.79
N TYR A 288 24.89 -30.79 16.27
CA TYR A 288 24.12 -29.57 16.49
C TYR A 288 23.71 -28.92 15.18
N LEU A 289 24.55 -28.98 14.13
CA LEU A 289 24.16 -28.52 12.78
C LEU A 289 22.96 -29.32 12.23
N LYS A 290 22.92 -30.65 12.47
CA LYS A 290 21.74 -31.46 12.10
C LYS A 290 20.48 -31.00 12.83
N ILE A 291 20.59 -30.69 14.13
CA ILE A 291 19.45 -30.14 14.91
C ILE A 291 18.98 -28.78 14.33
N ILE A 292 19.91 -27.89 14.04
CA ILE A 292 19.63 -26.60 13.39
C ILE A 292 18.94 -26.81 12.04
N PHE A 293 19.43 -27.75 11.24
CA PHE A 293 18.85 -28.08 9.94
C PHE A 293 17.40 -28.63 10.07
N VAL A 294 17.14 -29.50 11.03
CA VAL A 294 15.78 -30.00 11.31
C VAL A 294 14.86 -28.85 11.75
N MET A 295 15.34 -27.99 12.67
CA MET A 295 14.57 -26.80 13.10
C MET A 295 14.26 -25.88 11.90
N MET A 296 15.22 -25.68 11.00
CA MET A 296 15.03 -24.92 9.76
C MET A 296 13.94 -25.56 8.90
N LEU A 297 14.00 -26.86 8.65
CA LEU A 297 13.00 -27.56 7.82
C LEU A 297 11.60 -27.46 8.43
N VAL A 298 11.47 -27.72 9.75
CA VAL A 298 10.19 -27.59 10.48
C VAL A 298 9.65 -26.16 10.46
N GLY A 299 10.49 -25.16 10.38
CA GLY A 299 10.07 -23.78 10.24
C GLY A 299 9.79 -23.36 8.80
N THR A 300 10.58 -23.82 7.85
CA THR A 300 10.54 -23.35 6.45
C THR A 300 9.43 -24.03 5.64
N ILE A 301 9.24 -25.35 5.79
CA ILE A 301 8.22 -26.08 5.03
C ILE A 301 6.79 -25.57 5.33
N PRO A 302 6.35 -25.49 6.60
CA PRO A 302 5.08 -24.86 6.91
C PRO A 302 5.04 -23.37 6.55
N GLY A 303 6.20 -22.68 6.60
CA GLY A 303 6.32 -21.29 6.14
C GLY A 303 6.01 -21.12 4.66
N ILE A 304 6.51 -21.99 3.80
CA ILE A 304 6.21 -21.98 2.35
C ILE A 304 4.72 -22.27 2.12
N PHE A 305 4.15 -23.26 2.81
CA PHE A 305 2.72 -23.58 2.71
C PHE A 305 1.82 -22.42 3.13
N LEU A 306 2.11 -21.78 4.27
CA LEU A 306 1.41 -20.58 4.71
C LEU A 306 1.64 -19.40 3.75
N GLY A 307 2.84 -19.27 3.18
CA GLY A 307 3.13 -18.28 2.16
C GLY A 307 2.30 -18.46 0.89
N TRP A 308 2.08 -19.70 0.48
CA TRP A 308 1.18 -20.03 -0.61
C TRP A 308 -0.28 -19.66 -0.30
N THR A 309 -0.79 -20.00 0.88
CA THR A 309 -2.17 -19.68 1.28
C THR A 309 -2.40 -18.17 1.39
N ILE A 310 -1.48 -17.44 2.04
CA ILE A 310 -1.56 -15.98 2.17
C ILE A 310 -1.45 -15.30 0.79
N GLY A 311 -0.52 -15.75 -0.05
CA GLY A 311 -0.34 -15.23 -1.40
C GLY A 311 -1.57 -15.47 -2.28
N SER A 312 -2.20 -16.64 -2.18
CA SER A 312 -3.44 -16.95 -2.89
C SER A 312 -4.60 -16.07 -2.40
N LEU A 313 -4.72 -15.83 -1.11
CA LEU A 313 -5.72 -14.92 -0.53
C LEU A 313 -5.50 -13.49 -1.03
N LEU A 314 -4.26 -13.01 -1.01
CA LEU A 314 -3.88 -11.68 -1.50
C LEU A 314 -4.23 -11.55 -3.00
N MET A 315 -3.92 -12.55 -3.81
CA MET A 315 -4.22 -12.54 -5.24
C MET A 315 -5.72 -12.53 -5.52
N ASN A 316 -6.52 -13.24 -4.72
CA ASN A 316 -7.98 -13.18 -4.83
C ASN A 316 -8.52 -11.78 -4.47
N THR A 317 -7.89 -11.09 -3.53
CA THR A 317 -8.23 -9.69 -3.23
C THR A 317 -7.87 -8.79 -4.41
N TYR A 318 -6.72 -8.97 -5.05
CA TYR A 318 -6.35 -8.19 -6.24
C TYR A 318 -7.30 -8.35 -7.42
N LYS A 319 -7.91 -9.53 -7.63
CA LYS A 319 -8.93 -9.75 -8.67
C LYS A 319 -10.18 -8.87 -8.55
N THR A 320 -10.40 -8.26 -7.40
CA THR A 320 -11.53 -7.34 -7.21
C THR A 320 -11.24 -5.94 -7.74
N PHE A 321 -9.97 -5.58 -7.92
CA PHE A 321 -9.53 -4.24 -8.32
C PHE A 321 -8.76 -4.20 -9.63
N PHE A 322 -7.97 -5.24 -9.92
CA PHE A 322 -7.16 -5.34 -11.12
C PHE A 322 -7.73 -6.41 -12.06
N PHE A 323 -8.19 -5.97 -13.22
CA PHE A 323 -8.85 -6.80 -14.22
C PHE A 323 -7.87 -7.22 -15.31
N PHE A 324 -7.10 -8.28 -15.03
CA PHE A 324 -6.22 -8.93 -16.02
C PHE A 324 -6.93 -10.12 -16.69
N SER A 325 -6.46 -10.52 -17.86
CA SER A 325 -6.97 -11.72 -18.54
C SER A 325 -6.80 -12.98 -17.69
N ASP A 326 -5.64 -13.15 -17.09
CA ASP A 326 -5.33 -14.21 -16.15
C ASP A 326 -4.52 -13.65 -14.98
N LEU A 327 -5.13 -13.63 -13.79
CA LEU A 327 -4.49 -13.25 -12.54
C LEU A 327 -4.55 -14.44 -11.58
N THR A 328 -3.70 -15.42 -11.80
CA THR A 328 -3.56 -16.60 -10.94
C THR A 328 -2.31 -16.46 -10.06
N PHE A 329 -2.41 -16.95 -8.83
CA PHE A 329 -1.25 -17.03 -7.97
C PHE A 329 -0.30 -18.11 -8.45
N TYR A 330 0.87 -17.71 -8.91
CA TYR A 330 1.93 -18.60 -9.33
C TYR A 330 3.01 -18.69 -8.24
N LEU A 331 3.13 -19.86 -7.62
CA LEU A 331 4.22 -20.11 -6.69
C LEU A 331 5.52 -20.27 -7.47
N SER A 332 6.30 -19.20 -7.51
CA SER A 332 7.56 -19.16 -8.25
C SER A 332 8.60 -20.14 -7.65
N PRO A 333 9.24 -21.02 -8.44
CA PRO A 333 10.35 -21.84 -7.98
C PRO A 333 11.49 -21.03 -7.37
N LEU A 334 11.73 -19.83 -7.92
CA LEU A 334 12.71 -18.89 -7.37
C LEU A 334 12.29 -18.38 -5.97
N ALA A 335 11.00 -18.12 -5.75
CA ALA A 335 10.50 -17.71 -4.43
C ALA A 335 10.63 -18.83 -3.40
N ILE A 336 10.44 -20.09 -3.79
CA ILE A 336 10.70 -21.25 -2.93
C ILE A 336 12.18 -21.32 -2.57
N LEU A 337 13.08 -21.21 -3.55
CA LEU A 337 14.52 -21.23 -3.33
C LEU A 337 14.96 -20.08 -2.41
N ILE A 338 14.49 -18.85 -2.65
CA ILE A 338 14.75 -17.69 -1.80
C ILE A 338 14.20 -17.94 -0.39
N GLY A 339 13.01 -18.52 -0.26
CA GLY A 339 12.40 -18.89 1.02
C GLY A 339 13.22 -19.92 1.79
N LEU A 340 13.74 -20.95 1.13
CA LEU A 340 14.65 -21.95 1.71
C LEU A 340 15.96 -21.30 2.19
N LEU A 341 16.59 -20.49 1.35
CA LEU A 341 17.82 -19.77 1.70
C LEU A 341 17.59 -18.77 2.85
N ALA A 342 16.50 -18.03 2.79
CA ALA A 342 16.13 -17.08 3.83
C ALA A 342 15.82 -17.76 5.18
N GLY A 343 15.29 -18.98 5.17
CA GLY A 343 15.15 -19.80 6.37
C GLY A 343 16.47 -20.35 6.87
N MET A 344 17.36 -20.74 5.95
CA MET A 344 18.67 -21.35 6.27
C MET A 344 19.65 -20.33 6.84
N ILE A 345 19.82 -19.18 6.19
CA ILE A 345 20.83 -18.18 6.58
C ILE A 345 20.71 -17.75 8.04
N PRO A 346 19.55 -17.33 8.57
CA PRO A 346 19.40 -16.97 9.97
C PRO A 346 19.68 -18.12 10.93
N CYS A 347 19.25 -19.33 10.58
CA CYS A 347 19.45 -20.51 11.40
C CYS A 347 20.94 -20.89 11.49
N VAL A 348 21.63 -20.88 10.36
CA VAL A 348 23.07 -21.19 10.30
C VAL A 348 23.88 -20.10 11.01
N LEU A 349 23.64 -18.83 10.73
CA LEU A 349 24.33 -17.72 11.39
C LEU A 349 24.11 -17.72 12.90
N GLY A 350 22.85 -17.87 13.36
CA GLY A 350 22.53 -17.95 14.78
C GLY A 350 23.17 -19.18 15.46
N GLY A 351 23.34 -20.29 14.74
CA GLY A 351 23.97 -21.51 15.24
C GLY A 351 25.47 -21.43 15.26
N LEU A 352 26.14 -20.98 14.19
CA LEU A 352 27.61 -20.95 14.05
C LEU A 352 28.30 -20.15 15.17
N PHE A 353 27.72 -19.03 15.59
CA PHE A 353 28.25 -18.25 16.71
C PHE A 353 28.39 -19.08 17.99
N ASN A 354 27.44 -19.97 18.23
CA ASN A 354 27.42 -20.81 19.42
C ASN A 354 28.28 -22.07 19.29
N LEU A 355 28.49 -22.57 18.08
CA LEU A 355 29.38 -23.71 17.83
C LEU A 355 30.82 -23.38 18.16
N LYS A 356 31.26 -22.12 18.00
CA LYS A 356 32.59 -21.67 18.42
C LYS A 356 32.86 -21.99 19.90
N THR A 357 31.85 -21.96 20.74
CA THR A 357 31.95 -22.31 22.16
C THR A 357 32.29 -23.79 22.36
N ILE A 358 31.82 -24.69 21.48
CA ILE A 358 32.18 -26.12 21.52
C ILE A 358 33.68 -26.33 21.27
N PHE A 359 34.24 -25.60 20.32
CA PHE A 359 35.69 -25.68 20.01
C PHE A 359 36.56 -25.20 21.17
N GLN A 360 36.08 -24.24 21.95
CA GLN A 360 36.81 -23.68 23.09
C GLN A 360 36.66 -24.50 24.39
N LEU A 361 35.72 -25.44 24.46
CA LEU A 361 35.47 -26.26 25.64
C LEU A 361 36.52 -27.39 25.74
N THR A 362 37.39 -27.32 26.76
CA THR A 362 38.27 -28.45 27.13
C THR A 362 37.49 -29.48 27.94
N PRO A 363 37.73 -30.80 27.75
CA PRO A 363 37.05 -31.85 28.51
C PRO A 363 37.15 -31.66 30.01
N ALA A 364 38.33 -31.31 30.52
CA ALA A 364 38.57 -31.12 31.94
C ALA A 364 37.80 -29.95 32.58
N GLU A 365 37.64 -28.82 31.86
CA GLU A 365 36.88 -27.67 32.33
C GLU A 365 35.38 -27.89 32.21
N ALA A 366 34.96 -28.64 31.20
CA ALA A 366 33.53 -28.85 30.94
C ALA A 366 32.89 -29.88 31.89
N MET A 367 33.69 -30.80 32.45
CA MET A 367 33.27 -31.76 33.48
C MET A 367 33.21 -31.15 34.88
N ARG A 368 33.86 -30.00 35.14
CA ARG A 368 33.73 -29.32 36.42
C ARG A 368 32.38 -28.60 36.52
N PRO A 369 31.72 -28.66 37.71
CA PRO A 369 30.55 -27.85 37.92
C PRO A 369 30.84 -26.39 37.61
N PRO A 370 29.92 -25.64 36.97
CA PRO A 370 30.14 -24.24 36.71
C PRO A 370 30.48 -23.49 38.01
N ILE A 371 31.61 -22.78 38.01
CA ILE A 371 32.04 -21.99 39.17
C ILE A 371 30.92 -21.04 39.54
N PRO A 372 30.49 -20.99 40.81
CA PRO A 372 29.47 -20.04 41.23
C PRO A 372 29.85 -18.62 40.75
N ALA A 373 28.90 -17.91 40.22
CA ALA A 373 29.14 -16.55 39.75
C ALA A 373 29.79 -15.71 40.85
N GLN A 374 30.99 -15.19 40.62
CA GLN A 374 31.63 -14.29 41.56
C GLN A 374 30.74 -13.05 41.73
N PHE A 375 30.38 -12.80 42.97
CA PHE A 375 29.52 -11.68 43.32
C PHE A 375 30.30 -10.36 43.16
N GLN A 376 30.19 -9.70 42.02
CA GLN A 376 30.62 -8.32 41.88
C GLN A 376 29.48 -7.40 42.38
N PRO A 377 29.81 -6.33 43.13
CA PRO A 377 28.80 -5.38 43.57
C PRO A 377 28.14 -4.73 42.37
N THR A 378 26.81 -4.85 42.30
CA THR A 378 25.99 -4.23 41.26
C THR A 378 25.97 -2.70 41.43
N PHE A 379 25.62 -1.98 40.34
CA PHE A 379 25.57 -0.51 40.35
C PHE A 379 24.71 0.07 41.48
N ILE A 380 23.61 -0.61 41.85
CA ILE A 380 22.71 -0.21 42.96
C ILE A 380 23.35 -0.49 44.34
N GLU A 381 24.15 -1.55 44.48
CA GLU A 381 24.92 -1.83 45.70
C GLU A 381 26.03 -0.80 45.92
N ARG A 382 26.67 -0.31 44.82
CA ARG A 382 27.65 0.78 44.86
C ARG A 382 27.07 2.10 45.36
N PHE A 383 25.79 2.38 45.15
CA PHE A 383 25.11 3.61 45.57
C PHE A 383 24.28 3.41 46.86
N GLU A 384 24.42 2.31 47.57
CA GLU A 384 23.68 1.97 48.82
C GLU A 384 22.13 2.06 48.67
N LEU A 385 21.59 2.06 47.46
CA LEU A 385 20.15 2.15 47.19
C LEU A 385 19.40 0.90 47.66
N GLU A 386 20.11 -0.19 47.94
CA GLU A 386 19.50 -1.44 48.39
C GLU A 386 18.79 -1.35 49.75
N LYS A 387 19.12 -0.33 50.57
CA LYS A 387 18.44 -0.11 51.85
C LYS A 387 16.93 0.15 51.73
N TYR A 388 16.51 0.65 50.55
CA TYR A 388 15.12 1.00 50.26
C TYR A 388 14.31 -0.18 49.66
N PHE A 389 14.93 -1.31 49.34
CA PHE A 389 14.27 -2.42 48.67
C PHE A 389 14.05 -3.61 49.64
N ALA A 390 12.84 -4.20 49.57
CA ALA A 390 12.55 -5.44 50.28
C ALA A 390 13.47 -6.59 49.79
N ILE A 391 13.75 -7.55 50.65
CA ILE A 391 14.63 -8.70 50.37
C ILE A 391 14.25 -9.39 49.05
N ARG A 392 12.96 -9.56 48.77
CA ARG A 392 12.45 -10.14 47.51
C ARG A 392 12.86 -9.32 46.30
N SER A 393 12.71 -8.01 46.34
CA SER A 393 13.06 -7.09 45.23
C SER A 393 14.57 -7.11 44.98
N ARG A 394 15.39 -7.20 46.04
CA ARG A 394 16.85 -7.37 45.92
C ARG A 394 17.22 -8.66 45.16
N MET A 395 16.57 -9.77 45.49
CA MET A 395 16.80 -11.04 44.82
C MET A 395 16.44 -10.99 43.34
N ILE A 396 15.28 -10.43 42.99
CA ILE A 396 14.84 -10.29 41.61
C ILE A 396 15.80 -9.41 40.80
N TYR A 397 16.11 -8.25 41.33
CA TYR A 397 16.99 -7.28 40.69
C TYR A 397 18.41 -7.84 40.47
N ARG A 398 18.98 -8.47 41.50
CA ARG A 398 20.30 -9.11 41.43
C ARG A 398 20.34 -10.20 40.36
N ASN A 399 19.31 -11.02 40.30
CA ASN A 399 19.19 -12.09 39.33
C ASN A 399 19.09 -11.58 37.87
N LEU A 400 18.40 -10.46 37.65
CA LEU A 400 18.33 -9.83 36.31
C LEU A 400 19.69 -9.30 35.85
N LEU A 401 20.49 -8.74 36.78
CA LEU A 401 21.79 -8.13 36.46
C LEU A 401 22.95 -9.13 36.45
N LEU A 402 22.82 -10.31 37.03
CA LEU A 402 23.86 -11.35 36.97
C LEU A 402 24.19 -11.81 35.56
N ARG A 403 23.23 -11.68 34.61
CA ARG A 403 23.39 -12.07 33.20
C ARG A 403 22.91 -10.98 32.26
N PRO A 404 23.64 -9.84 32.17
CA PRO A 404 23.16 -8.66 31.43
C PRO A 404 22.97 -8.92 29.93
N GLY A 405 23.84 -9.75 29.32
CA GLY A 405 23.70 -10.09 27.90
C GLY A 405 22.41 -10.82 27.58
N ARG A 406 21.94 -11.68 28.49
CA ARG A 406 20.66 -12.38 28.35
C ARG A 406 19.47 -11.42 28.52
N LEU A 407 19.53 -10.52 29.50
CA LEU A 407 18.51 -9.51 29.73
C LEU A 407 18.33 -8.63 28.48
N VAL A 408 19.44 -8.10 27.96
CA VAL A 408 19.46 -7.30 26.72
C VAL A 408 18.86 -8.09 25.54
N ALA A 409 19.26 -9.33 25.40
CA ALA A 409 18.78 -10.22 24.37
C ALA A 409 17.23 -10.41 24.40
N LEU A 410 16.69 -10.65 25.60
CA LEU A 410 15.24 -10.78 25.79
C LEU A 410 14.50 -9.46 25.55
N ILE A 411 15.04 -8.35 26.03
CA ILE A 411 14.48 -7.01 25.79
C ILE A 411 14.45 -6.72 24.28
N LEU A 412 15.51 -6.98 23.55
CA LEU A 412 15.56 -6.78 22.09
C LEU A 412 14.55 -7.65 21.34
N GLY A 413 14.40 -8.91 21.73
CA GLY A 413 13.40 -9.80 21.16
C GLY A 413 11.96 -9.30 21.36
N LEU A 414 11.62 -8.95 22.60
CA LEU A 414 10.29 -8.42 22.96
C LEU A 414 10.04 -7.06 22.28
N SER A 415 11.05 -6.19 22.27
CA SER A 415 10.99 -4.89 21.58
C SER A 415 10.72 -5.06 20.08
N SER A 416 11.34 -6.04 19.44
CA SER A 416 11.09 -6.35 18.02
C SER A 416 9.65 -6.78 17.78
N SER A 417 9.05 -7.53 18.70
CA SER A 417 7.64 -7.94 18.61
C SER A 417 6.70 -6.73 18.73
N ILE A 418 6.93 -5.87 19.72
CA ILE A 418 6.17 -4.61 19.88
C ILE A 418 6.29 -3.75 18.61
N ALA A 419 7.50 -3.63 18.07
CA ALA A 419 7.77 -2.85 16.88
C ALA A 419 7.00 -3.36 15.64
N VAL A 420 6.89 -4.69 15.47
CA VAL A 420 6.11 -5.28 14.38
C VAL A 420 4.62 -5.01 14.53
N ILE A 421 4.07 -5.02 15.75
CA ILE A 421 2.67 -4.65 15.99
C ILE A 421 2.44 -3.18 15.64
N ILE A 422 3.36 -2.30 16.06
CA ILE A 422 3.27 -0.86 15.77
C ILE A 422 3.30 -0.60 14.26
N ILE A 423 4.23 -1.23 13.52
CA ILE A 423 4.30 -1.03 12.05
C ILE A 423 3.02 -1.54 11.38
N ALA A 424 2.48 -2.68 11.81
CA ALA A 424 1.26 -3.23 11.24
C ALA A 424 0.03 -2.32 11.45
N ALA A 425 -0.12 -1.78 12.66
CA ALA A 425 -1.26 -0.92 13.00
C ALA A 425 -1.09 0.53 12.48
N SER A 426 0.14 1.02 12.33
CA SER A 426 0.41 2.39 11.86
C SER A 426 -0.08 2.65 10.43
N TRP A 427 -0.15 1.64 9.57
CA TRP A 427 -0.73 1.78 8.23
C TRP A 427 -2.20 2.19 8.28
N GLN A 428 -2.95 1.66 9.26
CA GLN A 428 -4.32 2.07 9.47
C GLN A 428 -4.42 3.49 10.03
N ASP A 429 -3.54 3.86 10.97
CA ASP A 429 -3.47 5.23 11.51
C ASP A 429 -3.20 6.26 10.41
N MET A 430 -2.25 5.97 9.51
CA MET A 430 -1.92 6.83 8.38
C MET A 430 -3.11 6.98 7.42
N LEU A 431 -3.81 5.88 7.14
CA LEU A 431 -5.00 5.89 6.29
C LEU A 431 -6.11 6.74 6.92
N ASP A 432 -6.41 6.53 8.21
CA ASP A 432 -7.43 7.28 8.94
C ASP A 432 -7.09 8.78 9.01
N PHE A 433 -5.80 9.10 9.16
CA PHE A 433 -5.33 10.48 9.10
C PHE A 433 -5.53 11.11 7.72
N VAL A 434 -5.15 10.40 6.64
CA VAL A 434 -5.36 10.87 5.26
C VAL A 434 -6.84 11.10 4.99
N ILE A 435 -7.69 10.13 5.33
CA ILE A 435 -9.14 10.25 5.18
C ILE A 435 -9.67 11.46 5.94
N SER A 436 -9.32 11.59 7.23
CA SER A 436 -9.80 12.69 8.07
C SER A 436 -9.36 14.05 7.56
N ASN A 437 -8.12 14.18 7.12
CA ASN A 437 -7.62 15.46 6.61
C ASN A 437 -8.15 15.78 5.22
N GLN A 438 -8.09 14.82 4.28
CA GLN A 438 -8.50 15.05 2.90
C GLN A 438 -10.01 15.33 2.82
N PHE A 439 -10.82 14.44 3.40
CA PHE A 439 -12.28 14.51 3.22
C PHE A 439 -13.02 15.37 4.25
N ASN A 440 -12.51 15.53 5.48
CA ASN A 440 -13.23 16.30 6.50
C ASN A 440 -12.68 17.72 6.68
N ARG A 441 -11.37 17.92 6.54
CA ARG A 441 -10.75 19.23 6.78
C ARG A 441 -10.50 20.02 5.52
N GLN A 442 -9.95 19.38 4.47
CA GLN A 442 -9.67 20.03 3.19
C GLN A 442 -10.94 20.13 2.34
N GLN A 443 -11.57 19.00 2.01
CA GLN A 443 -12.78 18.92 1.20
C GLN A 443 -14.03 18.98 2.08
N ARG A 444 -14.58 20.18 2.25
CA ARG A 444 -15.79 20.40 3.06
C ARG A 444 -17.09 20.37 2.26
N HIS A 445 -17.01 20.30 0.94
CA HIS A 445 -18.15 20.12 0.06
C HIS A 445 -18.73 18.71 0.18
N ASP A 446 -19.98 18.55 -0.23
CA ASP A 446 -20.67 17.25 -0.25
C ASP A 446 -20.73 16.70 -1.67
N VAL A 447 -20.84 17.60 -2.67
CA VAL A 447 -20.93 17.26 -4.10
C VAL A 447 -19.93 18.10 -4.88
N SER A 448 -19.24 17.49 -5.84
CA SER A 448 -18.40 18.18 -6.83
C SER A 448 -18.97 17.93 -8.22
N VAL A 449 -19.20 19.00 -8.97
CA VAL A 449 -19.77 19.00 -10.32
C VAL A 449 -18.71 19.45 -11.30
N SER A 450 -18.43 18.65 -12.32
CA SER A 450 -17.52 19.03 -13.41
C SER A 450 -18.30 19.28 -14.70
N PHE A 451 -17.90 20.30 -15.45
CA PHE A 451 -18.50 20.68 -16.73
C PHE A 451 -17.63 20.28 -17.90
N GLN A 452 -18.24 20.04 -19.06
CA GLN A 452 -17.50 19.69 -20.29
C GLN A 452 -16.63 20.85 -20.79
N ASN A 453 -17.15 22.06 -20.70
CA ASN A 453 -16.46 23.30 -21.05
C ASN A 453 -16.50 24.27 -19.87
N PRO A 454 -15.54 25.19 -19.75
CA PRO A 454 -15.61 26.26 -18.75
C PRO A 454 -16.87 27.10 -18.93
N LEU A 455 -17.55 27.40 -17.85
CA LEU A 455 -18.78 28.23 -17.82
C LEU A 455 -18.54 29.50 -17.03
N SER A 456 -19.31 30.54 -17.34
CA SER A 456 -19.27 31.84 -16.65
C SER A 456 -19.76 31.72 -15.19
N GLU A 457 -19.53 32.76 -14.39
CA GLU A 457 -19.95 32.84 -12.99
C GLU A 457 -21.49 32.69 -12.80
N SER A 458 -22.29 32.88 -13.84
CA SER A 458 -23.74 32.68 -13.81
C SER A 458 -24.15 31.27 -13.37
N VAL A 459 -23.38 30.26 -13.72
CA VAL A 459 -23.67 28.87 -13.34
C VAL A 459 -23.71 28.66 -11.83
N MET A 460 -22.85 29.37 -11.09
CA MET A 460 -22.86 29.28 -9.62
C MET A 460 -24.17 29.85 -9.02
N ARG A 461 -24.72 30.91 -9.63
CA ARG A 461 -26.00 31.50 -9.21
C ARG A 461 -27.18 30.56 -9.53
N GLU A 462 -27.14 29.86 -10.65
CA GLU A 462 -28.17 28.86 -11.00
C GLU A 462 -28.12 27.66 -10.05
N LEU A 463 -26.95 27.15 -9.76
CA LEU A 463 -26.80 26.04 -8.83
C LEU A 463 -27.19 26.41 -7.39
N LEU A 464 -26.95 27.65 -6.96
CA LEU A 464 -27.38 28.15 -5.65
C LEU A 464 -28.90 28.25 -5.51
N ARG A 465 -29.64 28.42 -6.63
CA ARG A 465 -31.11 28.44 -6.64
C ARG A 465 -31.76 27.06 -6.46
N LEU A 466 -30.99 25.98 -6.58
CA LEU A 466 -31.50 24.63 -6.35
C LEU A 466 -31.90 24.47 -4.88
N ASN A 467 -33.11 23.97 -4.65
CA ASN A 467 -33.63 23.78 -3.30
C ASN A 467 -32.77 22.76 -2.53
N GLY A 468 -32.14 23.19 -1.43
CA GLY A 468 -31.25 22.38 -0.59
C GLY A 468 -29.76 22.62 -0.84
N VAL A 469 -29.36 23.45 -1.80
CA VAL A 469 -27.98 23.90 -1.95
C VAL A 469 -27.73 25.06 -1.00
N LEU A 470 -26.69 24.91 -0.13
CA LEU A 470 -26.38 25.86 0.93
C LEU A 470 -25.26 26.81 0.55
N LEU A 471 -24.24 26.30 -0.17
CA LEU A 471 -23.08 27.06 -0.59
C LEU A 471 -22.53 26.50 -1.92
N VAL A 472 -22.07 27.39 -2.78
CA VAL A 472 -21.50 27.06 -4.10
C VAL A 472 -20.15 27.77 -4.27
N GLU A 473 -19.13 27.02 -4.64
CA GLU A 473 -17.78 27.55 -4.93
C GLU A 473 -17.23 26.93 -6.20
N GLY A 474 -16.89 27.75 -7.18
CA GLY A 474 -16.25 27.31 -8.44
C GLY A 474 -14.74 27.50 -8.43
N TYR A 475 -14.06 26.68 -9.22
CA TYR A 475 -12.66 26.84 -9.54
C TYR A 475 -12.36 26.41 -10.97
N ARG A 476 -11.27 26.95 -11.54
CA ARG A 476 -10.79 26.61 -12.86
C ARG A 476 -9.70 25.54 -12.72
N ASN A 477 -9.93 24.37 -13.30
CA ASN A 477 -8.97 23.28 -13.35
C ASN A 477 -8.46 23.11 -14.78
N VAL A 478 -7.15 23.27 -14.98
CA VAL A 478 -6.51 23.24 -16.31
C VAL A 478 -5.42 22.18 -16.31
N PRO A 479 -5.41 21.27 -17.28
CA PRO A 479 -4.30 20.36 -17.45
C PRO A 479 -3.07 21.13 -17.90
N ILE A 480 -1.97 20.94 -17.19
CA ILE A 480 -0.69 21.56 -17.50
C ILE A 480 0.41 20.52 -17.58
N ARG A 481 1.46 20.85 -18.31
CA ARG A 481 2.71 20.12 -18.30
C ARG A 481 3.79 20.96 -17.64
N ILE A 482 4.22 20.54 -16.44
CA ILE A 482 5.32 21.19 -15.73
C ILE A 482 6.65 20.62 -16.22
N ARG A 483 7.63 21.50 -16.46
CA ARG A 483 8.98 21.15 -16.87
C ARG A 483 10.00 21.84 -15.96
N TYR A 484 10.91 21.05 -15.43
CA TYR A 484 12.02 21.55 -14.61
C TYR A 484 13.28 20.72 -14.92
N LYS A 485 14.30 21.36 -15.46
CA LYS A 485 15.52 20.69 -15.95
C LYS A 485 15.17 19.56 -16.93
N GLN A 486 15.52 18.31 -16.59
CA GLN A 486 15.22 17.11 -17.38
C GLN A 486 13.85 16.48 -17.08
N TYR A 487 13.21 16.92 -16.00
CA TYR A 487 11.94 16.36 -15.57
C TYR A 487 10.76 17.03 -16.26
N LYS A 488 9.78 16.22 -16.63
CA LYS A 488 8.56 16.67 -17.31
C LYS A 488 7.39 15.81 -16.82
N ARG A 489 6.28 16.45 -16.44
CA ARG A 489 5.08 15.74 -15.98
C ARG A 489 3.82 16.54 -16.22
N GLU A 490 2.74 15.82 -16.49
CA GLU A 490 1.40 16.39 -16.62
C GLU A 490 0.69 16.32 -15.27
N ILE A 491 0.09 17.44 -14.89
CA ILE A 491 -0.64 17.61 -13.63
C ILE A 491 -1.78 18.60 -13.81
N PRO A 492 -2.84 18.56 -12.98
CA PRO A 492 -3.83 19.62 -12.95
C PRO A 492 -3.28 20.88 -12.26
N LEU A 493 -3.59 22.04 -12.82
CA LEU A 493 -3.40 23.35 -12.21
C LEU A 493 -4.77 23.90 -11.80
N MET A 494 -4.94 24.16 -10.52
CA MET A 494 -6.19 24.66 -9.96
C MET A 494 -6.10 26.15 -9.66
N GLY A 495 -6.87 26.96 -10.40
CA GLY A 495 -7.08 28.40 -10.14
C GLY A 495 -8.14 28.59 -9.08
N ARG A 496 -7.77 29.21 -7.93
CA ARG A 496 -8.66 29.28 -6.75
C ARG A 496 -8.59 30.63 -6.03
N LYS A 497 -9.73 31.02 -5.46
CA LYS A 497 -9.82 32.20 -4.60
C LYS A 497 -9.36 31.86 -3.16
N ASN A 498 -8.67 32.78 -2.48
CA ASN A 498 -8.18 32.56 -1.10
C ASN A 498 -9.28 32.39 -0.06
N LEU A 499 -10.46 32.95 -0.32
CA LEU A 499 -11.61 32.93 0.60
C LEU A 499 -12.50 31.69 0.50
N ASN A 500 -12.07 30.65 -0.21
CA ASN A 500 -12.85 29.43 -0.37
C ASN A 500 -13.05 28.70 0.98
N ARG A 501 -14.31 28.37 1.27
CA ARG A 501 -14.73 27.69 2.50
C ARG A 501 -14.88 26.18 2.32
N LEU A 502 -15.24 25.74 1.09
CA LEU A 502 -15.53 24.34 0.76
C LEU A 502 -14.31 23.48 0.44
N LEU A 503 -13.24 24.12 -0.04
CA LEU A 503 -12.00 23.42 -0.32
C LEU A 503 -10.83 24.24 0.23
N LYS A 504 -10.25 23.80 1.35
CA LYS A 504 -9.14 24.47 2.03
C LYS A 504 -7.81 23.80 1.70
N LEU A 505 -6.78 24.62 1.48
CA LEU A 505 -5.40 24.13 1.37
C LEU A 505 -4.77 24.12 2.77
N ILE A 506 -4.20 22.99 3.17
CA ILE A 506 -3.67 22.78 4.51
C ILE A 506 -2.26 22.20 4.40
N ASP A 507 -1.34 22.71 5.25
CA ASP A 507 0.01 22.17 5.37
C ASP A 507 0.06 20.95 6.33
N LYS A 508 1.26 20.35 6.50
CA LYS A 508 1.48 19.23 7.45
C LYS A 508 1.14 19.58 8.90
N LYS A 509 1.23 20.85 9.26
CA LYS A 509 0.91 21.33 10.62
C LYS A 509 -0.56 21.68 10.77
N LEU A 510 -1.38 21.37 9.74
CA LEU A 510 -2.81 21.66 9.69
C LEU A 510 -3.14 23.16 9.65
N ASN A 511 -2.18 24.04 9.29
CA ASN A 511 -2.42 25.44 9.07
C ASN A 511 -2.97 25.66 7.67
N GLN A 512 -3.86 26.64 7.52
CA GLN A 512 -4.39 27.02 6.21
C GLN A 512 -3.30 27.77 5.44
N VAL A 513 -3.02 27.28 4.21
CA VAL A 513 -2.08 27.92 3.29
C VAL A 513 -2.85 28.88 2.39
N THR A 514 -2.39 30.12 2.31
CA THR A 514 -2.93 31.12 1.38
C THR A 514 -2.23 31.01 0.03
N ILE A 515 -3.00 31.12 -1.05
CA ILE A 515 -2.46 31.12 -2.40
C ILE A 515 -1.91 32.53 -2.67
N PRO A 516 -0.64 32.67 -3.07
CA PRO A 516 -0.07 33.98 -3.40
C PRO A 516 -0.71 34.56 -4.65
N GLU A 517 -0.73 35.88 -4.77
CA GLU A 517 -1.26 36.56 -5.95
C GLU A 517 -0.45 36.24 -7.21
N THR A 518 0.85 36.03 -7.08
CA THR A 518 1.74 35.69 -8.20
C THR A 518 2.50 34.40 -7.92
N GLY A 519 2.82 33.64 -8.98
CA GLY A 519 3.55 32.39 -8.88
C GLY A 519 2.65 31.17 -8.67
N VAL A 520 3.26 30.02 -8.38
CA VAL A 520 2.58 28.74 -8.26
C VAL A 520 2.97 28.02 -6.97
N LEU A 521 2.00 27.38 -6.33
CA LEU A 521 2.21 26.42 -5.27
C LEU A 521 2.17 25.01 -5.87
N LEU A 522 3.13 24.17 -5.50
CA LEU A 522 3.23 22.80 -5.98
C LEU A 522 2.99 21.81 -4.82
N THR A 523 2.55 20.62 -5.15
CA THR A 523 2.56 19.51 -4.17
C THR A 523 4.00 19.18 -3.78
N ARG A 524 4.23 18.82 -2.51
CA ARG A 524 5.57 18.58 -1.93
C ARG A 524 6.34 17.41 -2.62
N PHE A 525 5.67 16.61 -3.41
CA PHE A 525 6.30 15.62 -4.27
C PHE A 525 7.43 16.22 -5.12
N PHE A 526 7.23 17.41 -5.70
CA PHE A 526 8.20 18.08 -6.57
C PHE A 526 9.46 18.53 -5.83
N ASP A 527 9.33 18.95 -4.56
CA ASP A 527 10.48 19.22 -3.68
C ASP A 527 11.27 17.92 -3.42
N LYS A 528 10.60 16.85 -3.00
CA LYS A 528 11.24 15.59 -2.65
C LYS A 528 11.88 14.85 -3.83
N GLN A 529 11.22 14.79 -4.99
CA GLN A 529 11.64 13.97 -6.12
C GLN A 529 12.43 14.74 -7.18
N TRP A 530 12.09 15.98 -7.43
CA TRP A 530 12.76 16.80 -8.46
C TRP A 530 13.74 17.80 -7.87
N GLY A 531 13.75 17.97 -6.54
CA GLY A 531 14.62 18.89 -5.83
C GLY A 531 14.29 20.36 -6.11
N ILE A 532 13.05 20.67 -6.48
CA ILE A 532 12.57 22.04 -6.68
C ILE A 532 12.52 22.73 -5.32
N LYS A 533 13.06 23.95 -5.23
CA LYS A 533 13.03 24.76 -4.01
C LYS A 533 12.10 25.97 -4.16
N THR A 534 11.67 26.51 -3.05
CA THR A 534 10.95 27.80 -3.04
C THR A 534 11.84 28.87 -3.62
N GLY A 535 11.34 29.57 -4.63
CA GLY A 535 12.08 30.58 -5.39
C GLY A 535 12.53 30.15 -6.78
N ASP A 536 12.58 28.83 -7.05
CA ASP A 536 12.93 28.30 -8.37
C ASP A 536 11.87 28.67 -9.39
N ARG A 537 12.28 28.71 -10.66
CA ARG A 537 11.39 28.91 -11.80
C ARG A 537 11.12 27.60 -12.50
N VAL A 538 9.86 27.37 -12.82
CA VAL A 538 9.38 26.20 -13.58
C VAL A 538 8.67 26.67 -14.83
N VAL A 539 8.83 25.92 -15.92
CA VAL A 539 8.10 26.19 -17.15
C VAL A 539 6.80 25.40 -17.10
N ILE A 540 5.69 26.09 -17.23
CA ILE A 540 4.35 25.54 -17.31
C ILE A 540 3.82 25.69 -18.71
N GLU A 541 3.56 24.57 -19.37
CA GLU A 541 2.92 24.47 -20.67
C GLU A 541 1.45 24.16 -20.44
N PHE A 542 0.55 25.08 -20.82
CA PHE A 542 -0.89 24.86 -20.73
C PHE A 542 -1.33 23.93 -21.86
N LEU A 543 -2.03 22.85 -21.50
CA LEU A 543 -2.51 21.83 -22.46
C LEU A 543 -3.94 22.10 -22.95
N GLU A 544 -4.43 23.31 -22.70
CA GLU A 544 -5.75 23.79 -23.13
C GLU A 544 -5.61 25.21 -23.66
N GLY A 545 -6.43 25.60 -24.66
CA GLY A 545 -6.40 26.92 -25.25
C GLY A 545 -5.27 27.11 -26.27
N GLU A 546 -4.50 28.17 -26.13
CA GLU A 546 -3.42 28.55 -27.10
C GLU A 546 -2.08 27.84 -26.85
N PHE A 547 -2.01 26.85 -25.96
CA PHE A 547 -0.75 26.15 -25.62
C PHE A 547 0.38 27.10 -25.21
N LYS A 548 0.08 28.07 -24.38
CA LYS A 548 1.08 29.03 -23.87
C LYS A 548 2.09 28.33 -22.99
N GLU A 549 3.36 28.61 -23.21
CA GLU A 549 4.42 28.30 -22.22
C GLU A 549 4.69 29.55 -21.38
N VAL A 550 4.63 29.40 -20.06
CA VAL A 550 4.88 30.49 -19.12
C VAL A 550 5.87 30.04 -18.07
N GLU A 551 6.87 30.85 -17.81
CA GLU A 551 7.81 30.62 -16.73
C GLU A 551 7.24 31.21 -15.44
N LEU A 552 7.00 30.38 -14.42
CA LEU A 552 6.43 30.79 -13.14
C LEU A 552 7.37 30.47 -12.00
N LYS A 553 7.36 31.36 -10.98
CA LYS A 553 8.13 31.17 -9.76
C LYS A 553 7.36 30.25 -8.81
N VAL A 554 8.04 29.25 -8.27
CA VAL A 554 7.50 28.40 -7.20
C VAL A 554 7.58 29.17 -5.88
N VAL A 555 6.42 29.46 -5.30
CA VAL A 555 6.34 30.26 -4.06
C VAL A 555 6.29 29.40 -2.81
N GLY A 556 5.87 28.15 -2.94
CA GLY A 556 5.80 27.21 -1.81
C GLY A 556 5.29 25.83 -2.20
N PHE A 557 5.15 24.99 -1.18
CA PHE A 557 4.69 23.63 -1.33
C PHE A 557 3.50 23.34 -0.43
N ILE A 558 2.58 22.51 -0.95
CA ILE A 558 1.39 22.04 -0.23
C ILE A 558 1.53 20.54 0.02
N ASP A 559 1.08 20.11 1.17
CA ASP A 559 1.00 18.69 1.52
C ASP A 559 -0.38 18.14 1.12
N ASP A 560 -0.52 17.82 -0.15
CA ASP A 560 -1.67 17.09 -0.66
C ASP A 560 -1.38 15.59 -0.60
N PHE A 561 -2.25 14.85 0.08
CA PHE A 561 -2.02 13.42 0.35
C PHE A 561 -2.50 12.53 -0.80
N MET A 562 -3.35 13.05 -1.69
CA MET A 562 -3.95 12.29 -2.79
C MET A 562 -3.77 13.02 -4.10
N GLY A 563 -2.90 12.47 -4.96
CA GLY A 563 -2.62 13.02 -6.29
C GLY A 563 -1.55 14.10 -6.31
N LEU A 564 -1.22 14.54 -7.51
CA LEU A 564 -0.27 15.62 -7.78
C LEU A 564 -1.03 16.80 -8.35
N GLY A 565 -0.68 18.02 -7.91
CA GLY A 565 -1.34 19.21 -8.40
C GLY A 565 -0.49 20.47 -8.25
N ALA A 566 -0.90 21.50 -8.96
CA ALA A 566 -0.41 22.85 -8.83
C ALA A 566 -1.57 23.78 -8.49
N TYR A 567 -1.30 24.83 -7.74
CA TYR A 567 -2.32 25.78 -7.27
C TYR A 567 -1.87 27.21 -7.55
N MET A 568 -2.77 28.02 -8.10
CA MET A 568 -2.55 29.39 -8.45
C MET A 568 -3.76 30.24 -8.06
N ASN A 569 -3.55 31.55 -7.92
CA ASN A 569 -4.65 32.47 -7.76
C ASN A 569 -5.55 32.47 -9.01
N ASP A 570 -6.87 32.47 -8.82
CA ASP A 570 -7.87 32.38 -9.88
C ASP A 570 -7.73 33.52 -10.91
N ILE A 571 -7.59 34.75 -10.43
CA ILE A 571 -7.44 35.94 -11.28
C ILE A 571 -6.15 35.84 -12.11
N THR A 572 -5.07 35.41 -11.48
CA THR A 572 -3.76 35.28 -12.16
C THR A 572 -3.81 34.18 -13.23
N LEU A 573 -4.48 33.05 -12.95
CA LEU A 573 -4.66 31.98 -13.93
C LEU A 573 -5.49 32.48 -15.14
N GLN A 574 -6.60 33.18 -14.91
CA GLN A 574 -7.46 33.72 -15.96
C GLN A 574 -6.72 34.73 -16.82
N ASN A 575 -5.93 35.61 -16.21
CA ASN A 575 -5.09 36.57 -16.95
C ASN A 575 -4.02 35.88 -17.83
N VAL A 576 -3.41 34.80 -17.32
CA VAL A 576 -2.42 34.02 -18.10
C VAL A 576 -3.09 33.31 -19.28
N LEU A 577 -4.28 32.77 -19.10
CA LEU A 577 -5.05 32.11 -20.15
C LEU A 577 -5.67 33.13 -21.15
N GLY A 578 -5.85 34.36 -20.74
CA GLY A 578 -6.61 35.36 -21.54
C GLY A 578 -8.09 35.08 -21.61
N GLU A 579 -8.63 34.43 -20.55
CA GLU A 579 -10.05 34.07 -20.44
C GLU A 579 -10.79 35.05 -19.52
N GLU A 580 -12.08 35.28 -19.78
CA GLU A 580 -12.97 35.86 -18.79
C GLU A 580 -13.17 34.89 -17.60
N PRO A 581 -13.65 35.38 -16.43
CA PRO A 581 -13.90 34.51 -15.28
C PRO A 581 -14.75 33.28 -15.63
N SER A 582 -14.09 32.14 -15.67
CA SER A 582 -14.70 30.87 -16.11
C SER A 582 -14.33 29.73 -15.15
N TYR A 583 -15.28 28.81 -14.96
CA TYR A 583 -15.18 27.72 -14.02
C TYR A 583 -15.60 26.41 -14.68
N ASN A 584 -14.82 25.35 -14.53
CA ASN A 584 -15.15 24.03 -15.05
C ASN A 584 -15.38 22.99 -13.94
N VAL A 585 -15.13 23.35 -12.67
CA VAL A 585 -15.48 22.53 -11.51
C VAL A 585 -16.17 23.41 -10.47
N VAL A 586 -17.29 22.93 -9.93
CA VAL A 586 -18.06 23.62 -8.90
C VAL A 586 -18.33 22.67 -7.74
N ASN A 587 -17.96 23.10 -6.54
CA ASN A 587 -18.20 22.39 -5.29
C ASN A 587 -19.46 22.91 -4.61
N LEU A 588 -20.30 22.00 -4.14
CA LEU A 588 -21.58 22.29 -3.49
C LEU A 588 -21.57 21.80 -2.05
N LYS A 589 -22.07 22.61 -1.15
CA LYS A 589 -22.53 22.20 0.17
C LYS A 589 -24.04 22.05 0.11
N VAL A 590 -24.55 20.88 0.46
CA VAL A 590 -25.96 20.56 0.31
C VAL A 590 -26.57 20.08 1.61
N ASP A 591 -27.89 20.21 1.73
CA ASP A 591 -28.66 19.59 2.81
C ASP A 591 -28.63 18.07 2.64
N PRO A 592 -28.14 17.30 3.63
CA PRO A 592 -28.05 15.83 3.53
C PRO A 592 -29.37 15.14 3.19
N VAL A 593 -30.52 15.71 3.63
CA VAL A 593 -31.85 15.16 3.36
C VAL A 593 -32.25 15.29 1.88
N LYS A 594 -31.76 16.35 1.21
CA LYS A 594 -32.10 16.66 -0.19
C LYS A 594 -31.00 16.21 -1.18
N LEU A 595 -29.96 15.52 -0.71
CA LEU A 595 -28.84 15.15 -1.53
C LEU A 595 -29.25 14.33 -2.76
N SER A 596 -30.11 13.33 -2.61
CA SER A 596 -30.59 12.48 -3.70
C SER A 596 -31.40 13.28 -4.74
N GLU A 597 -32.27 14.19 -4.29
CA GLU A 597 -33.06 15.06 -5.20
C GLU A 597 -32.15 16.00 -6.00
N ILE A 598 -31.18 16.64 -5.30
CA ILE A 598 -30.21 17.55 -5.95
C ILE A 598 -29.37 16.77 -6.97
N TYR A 599 -28.88 15.58 -6.59
CA TYR A 599 -28.12 14.74 -7.45
C TYR A 599 -28.87 14.35 -8.73
N THR A 600 -30.14 13.96 -8.61
CA THR A 600 -30.99 13.65 -9.77
C THR A 600 -31.20 14.88 -10.65
N LYS A 601 -31.43 16.04 -10.07
CA LYS A 601 -31.56 17.30 -10.84
C LYS A 601 -30.27 17.68 -11.55
N LEU A 602 -29.11 17.63 -10.88
CA LEU A 602 -27.82 17.95 -11.49
C LEU A 602 -27.54 17.11 -12.73
N LYS A 603 -27.97 15.86 -12.75
CA LYS A 603 -27.78 14.95 -13.90
C LYS A 603 -28.65 15.27 -15.11
N THR A 604 -29.71 16.01 -14.93
CA THR A 604 -30.55 16.46 -16.07
C THR A 604 -29.92 17.65 -16.82
N PHE A 605 -28.89 18.29 -16.27
CA PHE A 605 -28.20 19.40 -16.93
C PHE A 605 -27.24 18.90 -18.02
N PRO A 606 -27.45 19.25 -19.29
CA PRO A 606 -26.67 18.67 -20.40
C PRO A 606 -25.19 19.07 -20.40
N LEU A 607 -24.82 20.15 -19.72
CA LEU A 607 -23.46 20.69 -19.66
C LEU A 607 -22.59 19.99 -18.60
N ILE A 608 -23.20 19.20 -17.70
CA ILE A 608 -22.49 18.50 -16.63
C ILE A 608 -21.86 17.24 -17.21
N SER A 609 -20.54 17.11 -17.04
CA SER A 609 -19.77 15.91 -17.45
C SER A 609 -19.70 14.86 -16.35
N SER A 610 -19.59 15.28 -15.08
CA SER A 610 -19.60 14.36 -13.95
C SER A 610 -20.11 15.02 -12.67
N VAL A 611 -20.72 14.21 -11.81
CA VAL A 611 -21.15 14.60 -10.46
C VAL A 611 -20.56 13.58 -9.49
N ILE A 612 -19.74 14.03 -8.56
CA ILE A 612 -19.05 13.20 -7.57
C ILE A 612 -19.63 13.51 -6.20
N ILE A 613 -20.18 12.51 -5.53
CA ILE A 613 -20.64 12.60 -4.14
C ILE A 613 -19.49 12.19 -3.23
N LYS A 614 -19.07 13.08 -2.34
CA LYS A 614 -17.96 12.82 -1.41
C LYS A 614 -18.18 11.57 -0.56
N LYS A 615 -19.40 11.33 -0.08
CA LYS A 615 -19.74 10.18 0.75
C LYS A 615 -19.47 8.85 0.03
N GLU A 616 -19.85 8.77 -1.26
CA GLU A 616 -19.64 7.56 -2.06
C GLU A 616 -18.15 7.37 -2.42
N LEU A 617 -17.45 8.45 -2.74
CA LEU A 617 -16.01 8.42 -2.95
C LEU A 617 -15.25 7.89 -1.71
N LEU A 618 -15.64 8.37 -0.52
CA LEU A 618 -15.06 7.92 0.75
C LEU A 618 -15.37 6.43 1.02
N ARG A 619 -16.61 6.00 0.74
CA ARG A 619 -17.01 4.61 0.86
C ARG A 619 -16.20 3.71 -0.06
N GLY A 620 -16.08 4.07 -1.34
CA GLY A 620 -15.24 3.36 -2.29
C GLY A 620 -13.78 3.24 -1.83
N PHE A 621 -13.21 4.32 -1.29
CA PHE A 621 -11.86 4.34 -0.74
C PHE A 621 -11.69 3.36 0.45
N GLN A 622 -12.67 3.33 1.37
CA GLN A 622 -12.64 2.44 2.52
C GLN A 622 -12.86 0.97 2.14
N GLU A 623 -13.72 0.69 1.17
CA GLU A 623 -13.98 -0.67 0.67
C GLU A 623 -12.81 -1.24 -0.14
N THR A 624 -12.02 -0.37 -0.79
CA THR A 624 -10.84 -0.77 -1.58
C THR A 624 -9.57 -0.80 -0.74
N ILE A 625 -8.91 0.34 -0.59
CA ILE A 625 -7.61 0.47 0.10
C ILE A 625 -7.75 0.13 1.58
N GLY A 626 -8.83 0.58 2.23
CA GLY A 626 -9.09 0.29 3.64
C GLY A 626 -9.20 -1.21 3.92
N CYS A 627 -9.87 -1.97 3.06
CA CYS A 627 -9.99 -3.42 3.19
C CYS A 627 -8.63 -4.11 3.02
N MET A 628 -7.84 -3.73 2.02
CA MET A 628 -6.50 -4.27 1.79
C MET A 628 -5.57 -4.03 2.99
N ILE A 629 -5.56 -2.80 3.52
CA ILE A 629 -4.75 -2.45 4.69
C ILE A 629 -5.19 -3.24 5.93
N LYS A 630 -6.50 -3.41 6.16
CA LYS A 630 -7.01 -4.21 7.28
C LYS A 630 -6.58 -5.67 7.21
N VAL A 631 -6.71 -6.30 6.05
CA VAL A 631 -6.29 -7.71 5.85
C VAL A 631 -4.79 -7.84 6.11
N PHE A 632 -3.98 -6.97 5.50
CA PHE A 632 -2.53 -6.97 5.66
C PHE A 632 -2.13 -6.77 7.14
N SER A 633 -2.67 -5.75 7.81
CA SER A 633 -2.40 -5.47 9.23
C SER A 633 -2.79 -6.64 10.12
N SER A 634 -3.92 -7.29 9.86
CA SER A 634 -4.38 -8.45 10.64
C SER A 634 -3.39 -9.62 10.57
N VAL A 635 -2.89 -9.93 9.37
CA VAL A 635 -1.87 -10.98 9.16
C VAL A 635 -0.59 -10.63 9.90
N MET A 636 -0.15 -9.38 9.82
CA MET A 636 1.08 -8.91 10.50
C MET A 636 0.96 -8.95 12.01
N ILE A 637 -0.17 -8.49 12.57
CA ILE A 637 -0.45 -8.54 14.01
C ILE A 637 -0.47 -10.00 14.49
N PHE A 638 -1.12 -10.89 13.74
CA PHE A 638 -1.12 -12.32 14.06
C PHE A 638 0.30 -12.88 14.13
N PHE A 639 1.16 -12.59 13.17
CA PHE A 639 2.55 -13.05 13.20
C PHE A 639 3.36 -12.44 14.35
N ALA A 640 3.13 -11.17 14.65
CA ALA A 640 3.76 -10.51 15.78
C ALA A 640 3.37 -11.15 17.13
N LEU A 641 2.08 -11.52 17.28
CA LEU A 641 1.60 -12.24 18.45
C LEU A 641 2.25 -13.63 18.58
N VAL A 642 2.36 -14.39 17.50
CA VAL A 642 3.05 -15.69 17.48
C VAL A 642 4.50 -15.55 17.96
N ILE A 643 5.22 -14.51 17.48
CA ILE A 643 6.58 -14.22 17.92
C ILE A 643 6.62 -13.84 19.39
N SER A 644 5.71 -12.96 19.86
CA SER A 644 5.63 -12.58 21.27
C SER A 644 5.46 -13.79 22.19
N VAL A 645 4.51 -14.67 21.83
CA VAL A 645 4.28 -15.91 22.57
C VAL A 645 5.55 -16.77 22.60
N GLY A 646 6.22 -16.92 21.44
CA GLY A 646 7.44 -17.71 21.33
C GLY A 646 8.58 -17.17 22.22
N ILE A 647 8.79 -15.85 22.23
CA ILE A 647 9.85 -15.21 23.02
C ILE A 647 9.55 -15.33 24.51
N ILE A 648 8.33 -14.97 24.94
CA ILE A 648 7.95 -14.98 26.35
C ILE A 648 7.96 -16.43 26.88
N TYR A 649 7.38 -17.38 26.13
CA TYR A 649 7.37 -18.79 26.51
C TYR A 649 8.80 -19.35 26.64
N ASN A 650 9.68 -19.04 25.68
CA ASN A 650 11.08 -19.48 25.74
C ASN A 650 11.80 -18.86 26.96
N SER A 651 11.61 -17.56 27.21
CA SER A 651 12.17 -16.87 28.38
C SER A 651 11.75 -17.56 29.68
N ILE A 652 10.46 -17.84 29.83
CA ILE A 652 9.89 -18.50 30.98
C ILE A 652 10.49 -19.89 31.19
N ARG A 653 10.48 -20.70 30.14
CA ARG A 653 11.00 -22.07 30.19
C ARG A 653 12.49 -22.11 30.56
N VAL A 654 13.25 -21.13 30.06
CA VAL A 654 14.66 -20.97 30.39
C VAL A 654 14.83 -20.64 31.88
N THR A 655 14.17 -19.59 32.37
CA THR A 655 14.26 -19.17 33.77
C THR A 655 13.81 -20.28 34.71
N PHE A 656 12.71 -20.98 34.37
CA PHE A 656 12.22 -22.10 35.15
C PHE A 656 13.22 -23.28 35.26
N SER A 657 13.82 -23.72 34.13
CA SER A 657 14.72 -24.86 34.11
C SER A 657 16.05 -24.58 34.81
N GLU A 658 16.55 -23.37 34.77
CA GLU A 658 17.79 -22.97 35.46
C GLU A 658 17.63 -22.87 36.94
N ARG A 659 16.40 -22.62 37.44
CA ARG A 659 16.09 -22.44 38.85
C ARG A 659 15.22 -23.54 39.41
N ALA A 660 15.00 -24.63 38.66
CA ALA A 660 14.16 -25.73 39.13
C ALA A 660 14.67 -26.30 40.48
N TRP A 661 15.98 -26.37 40.64
CA TRP A 661 16.60 -26.82 41.94
C TRP A 661 16.37 -25.80 43.06
N GLU A 662 16.61 -24.51 42.83
CA GLU A 662 16.36 -23.44 43.82
C GLU A 662 14.88 -23.44 44.27
N MET A 663 13.97 -23.54 43.30
CA MET A 663 12.54 -23.61 43.58
C MET A 663 12.13 -24.85 44.36
N SER A 664 12.70 -25.98 43.99
CA SER A 664 12.45 -27.24 44.74
C SER A 664 12.99 -27.18 46.15
N SER A 665 14.18 -26.60 46.35
CA SER A 665 14.76 -26.36 47.68
C SER A 665 13.88 -25.43 48.54
N LEU A 666 13.38 -24.34 47.96
CA LEU A 666 12.44 -23.44 48.64
C LEU A 666 11.13 -24.18 49.05
N MET A 667 10.60 -25.04 48.15
CA MET A 667 9.38 -25.79 48.43
C MET A 667 9.61 -26.85 49.52
N VAL A 668 10.81 -27.48 49.59
CA VAL A 668 11.18 -28.39 50.69
C VAL A 668 11.35 -27.65 52.00
N LEU A 669 11.82 -26.39 51.97
CA LEU A 669 11.88 -25.50 53.15
C LEU A 669 10.50 -24.97 53.59
N GLY A 670 9.40 -25.43 52.94
CA GLY A 670 8.03 -25.10 53.36
C GLY A 670 7.41 -23.89 52.63
N PHE A 671 8.08 -23.32 51.60
CA PHE A 671 7.47 -22.26 50.83
C PHE A 671 6.35 -22.80 49.95
N HIS A 672 5.18 -22.14 50.00
CA HIS A 672 4.02 -22.50 49.20
C HIS A 672 4.25 -22.18 47.70
N ARG A 673 3.62 -22.93 46.82
CA ARG A 673 3.72 -22.76 45.34
C ARG A 673 3.48 -21.32 44.87
N TRP A 674 2.54 -20.61 45.52
CA TRP A 674 2.25 -19.20 45.24
C TRP A 674 3.42 -18.28 45.61
N SER A 675 4.16 -18.60 46.71
CA SER A 675 5.34 -17.83 47.10
C SER A 675 6.47 -17.97 46.10
N VAL A 676 6.66 -19.17 45.53
CA VAL A 676 7.61 -19.45 44.48
C VAL A 676 7.22 -18.75 43.16
N PHE A 677 5.94 -18.76 42.81
CA PHE A 677 5.40 -18.01 41.67
C PHE A 677 5.66 -16.51 41.80
N ASN A 678 5.40 -15.94 42.98
CA ASN A 678 5.64 -14.52 43.26
C ASN A 678 7.11 -14.11 43.27
N LEU A 679 8.04 -15.07 43.17
CA LEU A 679 9.47 -14.80 43.00
C LEU A 679 9.84 -14.72 41.49
N LEU A 680 9.23 -15.59 40.66
CA LEU A 680 9.53 -15.68 39.22
C LEU A 680 8.71 -14.71 38.35
N ALA A 681 7.43 -14.56 38.67
CA ALA A 681 6.54 -13.74 37.85
C ALA A 681 7.00 -12.27 37.70
N PRO A 682 7.43 -11.58 38.78
CA PRO A 682 7.90 -10.20 38.66
C PRO A 682 9.16 -10.06 37.80
N GLU A 683 10.03 -11.07 37.76
CA GLU A 683 11.21 -11.04 36.89
C GLU A 683 10.82 -10.96 35.41
N VAL A 684 9.88 -11.79 34.97
CA VAL A 684 9.37 -11.77 33.59
C VAL A 684 8.60 -10.47 33.33
N MET A 685 7.81 -10.00 34.31
CA MET A 685 7.10 -8.72 34.19
C MET A 685 8.07 -7.56 33.96
N ILE A 686 9.14 -7.45 34.75
CA ILE A 686 10.15 -6.40 34.63
C ILE A 686 10.81 -6.45 33.25
N GLN A 687 11.14 -7.65 32.75
CA GLN A 687 11.71 -7.80 31.39
C GLN A 687 10.78 -7.27 30.30
N VAL A 688 9.48 -7.58 30.41
CA VAL A 688 8.47 -7.09 29.45
C VAL A 688 8.29 -5.57 29.56
N PHE A 689 8.25 -5.02 30.79
CA PHE A 689 8.15 -3.56 30.97
C PHE A 689 9.37 -2.81 30.45
N LEU A 690 10.57 -3.35 30.68
CA LEU A 690 11.80 -2.76 30.12
C LEU A 690 11.85 -2.81 28.60
N ALA A 691 11.11 -3.71 27.95
CA ALA A 691 11.03 -3.80 26.49
C ALA A 691 10.08 -2.77 25.87
N PHE A 692 9.18 -2.11 26.61
CA PHE A 692 8.20 -1.19 26.04
C PHE A 692 8.85 0.04 25.41
N ILE A 693 9.77 0.70 26.12
CA ILE A 693 10.40 1.92 25.60
C ILE A 693 11.22 1.63 24.32
N PRO A 694 12.19 0.70 24.33
CA PRO A 694 12.94 0.39 23.13
C PRO A 694 12.05 -0.20 22.03
N GLY A 695 10.96 -0.92 22.37
CA GLY A 695 9.99 -1.44 21.42
C GLY A 695 9.21 -0.34 20.70
N CYS A 696 8.77 0.68 21.43
CA CYS A 696 8.10 1.85 20.85
C CYS A 696 9.05 2.67 19.97
N LEU A 697 10.30 2.87 20.39
CA LEU A 697 11.31 3.58 19.61
C LEU A 697 11.65 2.82 18.31
N LEU A 698 11.85 1.52 18.42
CA LEU A 698 12.14 0.66 17.27
C LEU A 698 10.94 0.59 16.32
N GLY A 699 9.72 0.54 16.84
CA GLY A 699 8.49 0.61 16.07
C GLY A 699 8.38 1.92 15.30
N TRP A 700 8.62 3.05 15.94
CA TRP A 700 8.64 4.36 15.27
C TRP A 700 9.71 4.41 14.16
N LEU A 701 10.92 3.90 14.43
CA LEU A 701 12.00 3.84 13.45
C LEU A 701 11.62 2.99 12.24
N LEU A 702 11.02 1.82 12.46
CA LEU A 702 10.58 0.94 11.37
C LEU A 702 9.46 1.55 10.53
N VAL A 703 8.51 2.26 11.15
CA VAL A 703 7.48 3.02 10.44
C VAL A 703 8.11 4.11 9.59
N PHE A 704 9.03 4.89 10.15
CA PHE A 704 9.76 5.93 9.41
C PHE A 704 10.50 5.35 8.20
N LEU A 705 11.20 4.23 8.38
CA LEU A 705 11.91 3.55 7.29
C LEU A 705 10.95 3.00 6.25
N SER A 706 9.83 2.40 6.64
CA SER A 706 8.84 1.85 5.71
C SER A 706 8.24 2.92 4.82
N VAL A 707 7.84 4.06 5.39
CA VAL A 707 7.32 5.20 4.63
C VAL A 707 8.38 5.78 3.69
N LYS A 708 9.65 5.84 4.14
CA LYS A 708 10.75 6.35 3.30
C LYS A 708 11.10 5.40 2.14
N LEU A 709 10.92 4.10 2.30
CA LEU A 709 11.20 3.09 1.27
C LEU A 709 10.06 2.96 0.26
N VAL A 710 8.82 3.17 0.70
CA VAL A 710 7.62 3.12 -0.14
C VAL A 710 7.22 4.54 -0.47
N HIS A 711 7.54 4.98 -1.67
CA HIS A 711 7.11 6.27 -2.20
C HIS A 711 6.13 6.02 -3.36
N PRO A 712 4.85 5.69 -3.11
CA PRO A 712 3.89 5.65 -4.19
C PRO A 712 3.71 7.06 -4.75
N GLU A 713 3.64 7.17 -6.08
CA GLU A 713 3.43 8.45 -6.75
C GLU A 713 2.01 8.99 -6.53
N THR A 714 1.09 8.08 -6.19
CA THR A 714 -0.35 8.35 -6.08
C THR A 714 -0.79 8.75 -4.68
N LEU A 715 -0.05 8.38 -3.63
CA LEU A 715 -0.44 8.60 -2.23
C LEU A 715 0.77 8.97 -1.37
N ASP A 716 0.89 10.22 -0.90
CA ASP A 716 1.97 10.63 0.05
C ASP A 716 1.51 10.33 1.49
N LEU A 717 1.94 9.20 2.04
CA LEU A 717 1.59 8.79 3.40
C LEU A 717 2.47 9.55 4.41
N PRO A 718 1.89 10.25 5.39
CA PRO A 718 2.64 10.89 6.46
C PRO A 718 3.05 9.87 7.51
N VAL A 719 4.21 10.06 8.15
CA VAL A 719 4.63 9.24 9.30
C VAL A 719 3.82 9.66 10.53
N ILE A 720 2.70 9.00 10.75
CA ILE A 720 1.81 9.27 11.88
C ILE A 720 1.48 7.96 12.58
N ILE A 721 1.61 7.96 13.89
CA ILE A 721 1.24 6.88 14.78
C ILE A 721 0.41 7.47 15.91
N TYR A 722 -0.81 7.01 16.07
CA TYR A 722 -1.68 7.48 17.16
C TYR A 722 -1.25 6.89 18.50
N ARG A 723 -1.55 7.61 19.58
CA ARG A 723 -1.31 7.11 20.94
C ARG A 723 -2.03 5.80 21.21
N SER A 724 -3.19 5.61 20.62
CA SER A 724 -3.97 4.36 20.66
C SER A 724 -3.18 3.16 20.15
N THR A 725 -2.38 3.32 19.11
CA THR A 725 -1.57 2.25 18.51
C THR A 725 -0.45 1.80 19.42
N PHE A 726 0.22 2.73 20.11
CA PHE A 726 1.19 2.39 21.16
C PHE A 726 0.49 1.65 22.31
N ALA A 727 -0.64 2.16 22.79
CA ALA A 727 -1.41 1.52 23.87
C ALA A 727 -1.90 0.12 23.48
N LEU A 728 -2.40 -0.05 22.26
CA LEU A 728 -2.88 -1.34 21.73
C LEU A 728 -1.71 -2.34 21.62
N SER A 729 -0.54 -1.94 21.13
CA SER A 729 0.63 -2.81 21.03
C SER A 729 1.12 -3.28 22.38
N ILE A 730 1.13 -2.40 23.39
CA ILE A 730 1.45 -2.73 24.77
C ILE A 730 0.40 -3.67 25.35
N LEU A 731 -0.90 -3.41 25.14
CA LEU A 731 -1.99 -4.26 25.60
C LEU A 731 -1.89 -5.69 25.05
N PHE A 732 -1.59 -5.85 23.75
CA PHE A 732 -1.39 -7.17 23.15
C PHE A 732 -0.26 -7.94 23.83
N VAL A 733 0.87 -7.30 24.09
CA VAL A 733 2.00 -7.95 24.77
C VAL A 733 1.66 -8.28 26.23
N LEU A 734 0.89 -7.42 26.92
CA LEU A 734 0.40 -7.71 28.27
C LEU A 734 -0.57 -8.90 28.32
N VAL A 735 -1.43 -9.05 27.31
CA VAL A 735 -2.31 -10.23 27.19
C VAL A 735 -1.47 -11.51 27.02
N VAL A 736 -0.45 -11.47 26.15
CA VAL A 736 0.47 -12.60 25.98
C VAL A 736 1.23 -12.89 27.27
N LEU A 737 1.66 -11.85 28.00
CA LEU A 737 2.31 -11.99 29.29
C LEU A 737 1.39 -12.67 30.31
N ALA A 738 0.13 -12.22 30.44
CA ALA A 738 -0.85 -12.80 31.37
C ALA A 738 -1.08 -14.29 31.08
N PHE A 739 -1.25 -14.66 29.82
CA PHE A 739 -1.37 -16.05 29.40
C PHE A 739 -0.12 -16.87 29.73
N SER A 740 1.04 -16.28 29.55
CA SER A 740 2.33 -16.91 29.82
C SER A 740 2.58 -17.08 31.32
N LEU A 741 2.17 -16.12 32.16
CA LEU A 741 2.24 -16.22 33.60
C LEU A 741 1.34 -17.37 34.15
N MET A 742 0.17 -17.58 33.55
CA MET A 742 -0.69 -18.72 33.89
C MET A 742 0.02 -20.06 33.61
N ASN A 743 0.77 -20.14 32.52
CA ASN A 743 1.57 -21.32 32.20
C ASN A 743 2.73 -21.53 33.19
N ILE A 744 3.40 -20.47 33.69
CA ILE A 744 4.39 -20.57 34.76
C ILE A 744 3.76 -21.23 36.02
N PHE A 745 2.61 -20.74 36.43
CA PHE A 745 1.93 -21.29 37.59
C PHE A 745 1.60 -22.79 37.43
N ARG A 746 1.14 -23.20 36.23
CA ARG A 746 0.90 -24.62 35.93
C ARG A 746 2.19 -25.45 35.96
N MET A 747 3.31 -24.90 35.47
CA MET A 747 4.61 -25.58 35.51
C MET A 747 5.09 -25.78 36.95
N ILE A 748 4.99 -24.74 37.80
CA ILE A 748 5.34 -24.84 39.23
C ILE A 748 4.48 -25.89 39.96
N SER A 749 3.16 -25.92 39.65
CA SER A 749 2.25 -26.85 40.28
C SER A 749 2.49 -28.32 39.91
N ARG A 750 3.15 -28.59 38.78
CA ARG A 750 3.50 -29.94 38.28
C ARG A 750 4.93 -30.37 38.63
N LEU A 751 5.71 -29.55 39.33
CA LEU A 751 7.09 -29.89 39.74
C LEU A 751 7.08 -31.11 40.68
N LYS A 752 7.80 -32.16 40.26
CA LYS A 752 8.09 -33.32 41.13
C LYS A 752 9.35 -33.05 41.93
N LEU A 753 9.21 -32.80 43.24
CA LEU A 753 10.28 -32.38 44.11
C LEU A 753 11.46 -33.38 44.14
N ALA A 754 11.15 -34.68 44.12
CA ALA A 754 12.15 -35.75 44.17
C ALA A 754 13.06 -35.76 42.92
N ASP A 755 12.47 -35.55 41.73
CA ASP A 755 13.24 -35.57 40.46
C ASP A 755 14.10 -34.32 40.32
N ALA A 756 13.63 -33.18 40.80
CA ALA A 756 14.38 -31.91 40.67
C ALA A 756 15.56 -31.79 41.64
N LEU A 757 15.54 -32.51 42.76
CA LEU A 757 16.66 -32.55 43.72
C LEU A 757 17.74 -33.55 43.31
N LYS A 758 17.42 -34.65 42.60
CA LYS A 758 18.33 -35.66 42.11
C LYS A 758 19.24 -35.20 40.98
N ILE A 759 18.93 -34.10 40.31
CA ILE A 759 19.67 -33.63 39.10
C ILE A 759 21.09 -33.10 39.42
N ARG A 760 21.51 -33.04 40.69
CA ARG A 760 22.82 -32.51 41.11
C ARG A 760 23.76 -33.52 41.75
N GLU A 761 23.33 -34.77 41.94
CA GLU A 761 24.21 -35.88 42.18
C GLU A 761 24.59 -36.56 40.88
#